data_fdfb0c2241544a5a44fc6b9f74f5a9bf
#
_entry.id   fdfb0c2241544a5a44fc6b9f74f5a9bf
#
_cell.length_a   1.000
_cell.length_b   1.000
_cell.length_c   1.000
_cell.angle_alpha   90.00
_cell.angle_beta   90.00
_cell.angle_gamma   90.00
#
_symmetry.space_group_name_H-M   'P 1'
#
loop_
_entity.id
_entity.type
_entity.pdbx_description
1 polymer ?
#
loop_
_entity_poly.entity_id
_entity_poly.type
_entity_poly.pdbx_seq_one_letter_code
_entity_poly.pdbx_strand_id
1 'polypeptide(L)'
;MIIDSWQRHPFLRLLMPLVVGILCGDAFPHVLSAWEYVAGFLLFLFIIGRYKHTGWVYGAAVYLFLGGTGGCLMSWQQGKTVFPFSGKTAVYRVCIREHPEERERSILCRVALLGEVEKDTVTGCPRNHLFLAYFPKDSATATLRRGDELLVSTRLAPPANNGNPDEFDYARYLRRKGYSGTVYVADGHWRKTGHDASRTVSQVALDYRAKVVGLYRSLGFEADELAVLAALTVGDKEELSDDIVETYSVSGASHVLALSGLHIGFLYALLLFVLRPLWRRWRRLKPLLLLLLVLFLVSFAFFTGLSSSVVRSVVMFSLLAFAGLQPEKPLTLNTLAATAFLMLLCKPVWLFDVGFQLSFSAVAAIVLVQPKLYALWKVDNRFLRYLWGLMTVSVAAQLGTAPLVIFYFSRFSTHFLLTNLWVIPMVSLVLYSAVFLLMLTPLPFVQHLFARVVEALVHVQNEVLRWIEHLPGAAVDDIWLDIWGVLLVYLFLGMAYYGFLRLTVRRVCFALLALLAVVSWHSLSIMSNAPRQGIAFYSVRGCPVVHCMADNRHSWLACADSLPDMPRLCCALSPHWSRLHLETPRLVAGDYTTPGLSMRNQIVSYAGKRICLLSDNRWRNKNSSRPLSVDYLYVSKGYQGGVEELTSLFSMGMVVLDASLSDYYQNKIANDCVRLGIPYLLLSQKGSYRILL
;
A
#
# COMPACT_ATOMS: atom_id res chain seq x y z
N MET A 1 31.61 -20.91 12.39
CA MET A 1 31.40 -19.45 12.24
C MET A 1 29.99 -19.07 11.81
N ILE A 2 29.37 -19.72 10.83
CA ILE A 2 27.94 -19.46 10.49
C ILE A 2 27.03 -20.04 11.58
N ILE A 3 27.31 -21.25 12.07
CA ILE A 3 26.56 -21.92 13.13
C ILE A 3 26.62 -21.13 14.45
N ASP A 4 27.80 -20.63 14.83
CA ASP A 4 27.96 -19.81 16.04
C ASP A 4 27.22 -18.48 15.94
N SER A 5 27.21 -17.86 14.76
CA SER A 5 26.42 -16.65 14.51
C SER A 5 24.92 -16.91 14.64
N TRP A 6 24.44 -18.05 14.12
CA TRP A 6 23.05 -18.46 14.19
C TRP A 6 22.57 -18.74 15.62
N GLN A 7 23.46 -19.32 16.44
CA GLN A 7 23.17 -19.56 17.86
C GLN A 7 23.08 -18.28 18.69
N ARG A 8 23.78 -17.21 18.28
CA ARG A 8 23.76 -15.90 18.95
C ARG A 8 22.48 -15.09 18.71
N HIS A 9 21.61 -15.50 17.78
CA HIS A 9 20.39 -14.78 17.43
C HIS A 9 19.13 -15.66 17.63
N PRO A 10 18.73 -15.95 18.89
CA PRO A 10 17.62 -16.84 19.18
C PRO A 10 16.30 -16.37 18.57
N PHE A 11 15.96 -15.08 18.64
CA PHE A 11 14.73 -14.56 18.06
C PHE A 11 14.66 -14.66 16.53
N LEU A 12 15.79 -14.57 15.83
CA LEU A 12 15.82 -14.79 14.39
C LEU A 12 15.41 -16.23 14.03
N ARG A 13 15.83 -17.20 14.86
CA ARG A 13 15.46 -18.61 14.70
C ARG A 13 13.99 -18.87 14.96
N LEU A 14 13.40 -18.20 15.96
CA LEU A 14 11.98 -18.31 16.29
C LEU A 14 11.07 -17.57 15.31
N LEU A 15 11.57 -16.49 14.73
CA LEU A 15 10.83 -15.68 13.76
C LEU A 15 10.55 -16.45 12.45
N MET A 16 11.52 -17.25 11.96
CA MET A 16 11.39 -17.96 10.69
C MET A 16 10.17 -18.90 10.65
N PRO A 17 9.99 -19.84 11.59
CA PRO A 17 8.82 -20.73 11.57
C PRO A 17 7.50 -19.96 11.76
N LEU A 18 7.48 -18.88 12.54
CA LEU A 18 6.30 -18.03 12.69
C LEU A 18 5.91 -17.39 11.35
N VAL A 19 6.89 -16.83 10.62
CA VAL A 19 6.67 -16.23 9.29
C VAL A 19 6.16 -17.28 8.30
N VAL A 20 6.79 -18.45 8.24
CA VAL A 20 6.32 -19.55 7.38
C VAL A 20 4.88 -19.95 7.72
N GLY A 21 4.56 -20.05 9.00
CA GLY A 21 3.19 -20.35 9.46
C GLY A 21 2.18 -19.29 9.02
N ILE A 22 2.52 -18.00 9.13
CA ILE A 22 1.66 -16.89 8.68
C ILE A 22 1.44 -16.96 7.15
N LEU A 23 2.50 -17.22 6.37
CA LEU A 23 2.40 -17.37 4.90
C LEU A 23 1.52 -18.55 4.52
N CYS A 24 1.66 -19.69 5.19
CA CYS A 24 0.79 -20.86 4.99
C CYS A 24 -0.67 -20.55 5.36
N GLY A 25 -0.92 -19.87 6.48
CA GLY A 25 -2.27 -19.47 6.90
C GLY A 25 -2.93 -18.46 5.95
N ASP A 26 -2.15 -17.60 5.29
CA ASP A 26 -2.67 -16.68 4.26
C ASP A 26 -2.96 -17.38 2.93
N ALA A 27 -2.13 -18.37 2.56
CA ALA A 27 -2.33 -19.14 1.31
C ALA A 27 -3.49 -20.15 1.45
N PHE A 28 -3.67 -20.71 2.63
CA PHE A 28 -4.65 -21.78 2.91
C PHE A 28 -5.52 -21.41 4.12
N PRO A 29 -6.53 -20.54 3.97
CA PRO A 29 -7.26 -19.92 5.08
C PRO A 29 -8.08 -20.87 5.96
N HIS A 30 -8.20 -22.15 5.64
CA HIS A 30 -9.01 -23.12 6.39
C HIS A 30 -8.23 -24.37 6.81
N VAL A 31 -6.89 -24.34 6.74
CA VAL A 31 -6.04 -25.51 7.03
C VAL A 31 -6.00 -25.88 8.51
N LEU A 32 -6.21 -24.92 9.41
CA LEU A 32 -6.18 -25.15 10.85
C LEU A 32 -7.45 -24.63 11.53
N SER A 33 -8.27 -25.52 12.03
CA SER A 33 -9.34 -25.19 12.94
C SER A 33 -8.78 -24.93 14.36
N ALA A 34 -9.58 -24.27 15.21
CA ALA A 34 -9.20 -24.06 16.61
C ALA A 34 -8.91 -25.37 17.37
N TRP A 35 -9.64 -26.45 17.04
CA TRP A 35 -9.47 -27.76 17.65
C TRP A 35 -8.16 -28.43 17.22
N GLU A 36 -7.79 -28.36 15.95
CA GLU A 36 -6.52 -28.88 15.45
C GLU A 36 -5.33 -28.14 16.07
N TYR A 37 -5.47 -26.82 16.29
CA TYR A 37 -4.44 -26.05 16.98
C TYR A 37 -4.31 -26.48 18.46
N VAL A 38 -5.43 -26.67 19.17
CA VAL A 38 -5.42 -27.16 20.56
C VAL A 38 -4.82 -28.57 20.65
N ALA A 39 -5.18 -29.47 19.74
CA ALA A 39 -4.59 -30.81 19.66
C ALA A 39 -3.08 -30.74 19.38
N GLY A 40 -2.64 -29.90 18.45
CA GLY A 40 -1.23 -29.65 18.17
C GLY A 40 -0.47 -29.07 19.37
N PHE A 41 -1.10 -28.17 20.13
CA PHE A 41 -0.52 -27.63 21.35
C PHE A 41 -0.37 -28.70 22.46
N LEU A 42 -1.37 -29.56 22.66
CA LEU A 42 -1.28 -30.64 23.59
C LEU A 42 -0.20 -31.66 23.20
N LEU A 43 -0.11 -31.99 21.90
CA LEU A 43 0.97 -32.82 21.36
C LEU A 43 2.35 -32.18 21.59
N PHE A 44 2.47 -30.89 21.37
CA PHE A 44 3.69 -30.11 21.64
C PHE A 44 4.11 -30.22 23.12
N LEU A 45 3.16 -30.02 24.05
CA LEU A 45 3.44 -30.18 25.50
C LEU A 45 3.86 -31.61 25.85
N PHE A 46 3.22 -32.63 25.26
CA PHE A 46 3.60 -34.01 25.44
C PHE A 46 5.01 -34.33 24.95
N ILE A 47 5.36 -33.86 23.73
CA ILE A 47 6.69 -34.06 23.14
C ILE A 47 7.77 -33.36 23.98
N ILE A 48 7.53 -32.11 24.42
CA ILE A 48 8.47 -31.39 25.30
C ILE A 48 8.66 -32.10 26.63
N GLY A 49 7.55 -32.55 27.26
CA GLY A 49 7.62 -33.26 28.53
C GLY A 49 8.38 -34.58 28.43
N ARG A 50 8.19 -35.34 27.34
CA ARG A 50 8.78 -36.66 27.13
C ARG A 50 10.20 -36.65 26.61
N TYR A 51 10.53 -35.70 25.69
CA TYR A 51 11.78 -35.66 24.92
C TYR A 51 12.64 -34.42 25.17
N LYS A 52 12.53 -33.80 26.38
CA LYS A 52 13.26 -32.57 26.73
C LYS A 52 14.79 -32.68 26.61
N HIS A 53 15.33 -33.90 26.72
CA HIS A 53 16.77 -34.17 26.63
C HIS A 53 17.24 -34.46 25.17
N THR A 54 16.32 -34.62 24.23
CA THR A 54 16.64 -34.89 22.81
C THR A 54 16.56 -33.59 22.01
N GLY A 55 17.69 -32.85 21.95
CA GLY A 55 17.73 -31.46 21.48
C GLY A 55 17.14 -31.20 20.09
N TRP A 56 17.29 -32.14 19.13
CA TRP A 56 16.71 -31.95 17.79
C TRP A 56 15.19 -32.12 17.77
N VAL A 57 14.63 -33.09 18.54
CA VAL A 57 13.16 -33.32 18.68
C VAL A 57 12.52 -32.12 19.34
N TYR A 58 13.13 -31.61 20.41
CA TYR A 58 12.70 -30.40 21.09
C TYR A 58 12.70 -29.19 20.13
N GLY A 59 13.77 -28.98 19.38
CA GLY A 59 13.88 -27.89 18.40
C GLY A 59 12.83 -27.99 17.29
N ALA A 60 12.59 -29.18 16.75
CA ALA A 60 11.57 -29.44 15.73
C ALA A 60 10.17 -29.15 16.27
N ALA A 61 9.85 -29.61 17.51
CA ALA A 61 8.58 -29.37 18.15
C ALA A 61 8.30 -27.87 18.36
N VAL A 62 9.30 -27.08 18.80
CA VAL A 62 9.19 -25.62 18.94
C VAL A 62 8.92 -24.97 17.59
N TYR A 63 9.60 -25.37 16.54
CA TYR A 63 9.41 -24.79 15.20
C TYR A 63 8.04 -25.12 14.61
N LEU A 64 7.58 -26.37 14.74
CA LEU A 64 6.23 -26.77 14.32
C LEU A 64 5.14 -26.04 15.10
N PHE A 65 5.33 -25.90 16.41
CA PHE A 65 4.40 -25.13 17.25
C PHE A 65 4.32 -23.67 16.84
N LEU A 66 5.46 -22.99 16.61
CA LEU A 66 5.46 -21.59 16.18
C LEU A 66 4.87 -21.43 14.77
N GLY A 67 5.14 -22.37 13.86
CA GLY A 67 4.51 -22.39 12.53
C GLY A 67 2.98 -22.55 12.65
N GLY A 68 2.53 -23.50 13.45
CA GLY A 68 1.11 -23.69 13.76
C GLY A 68 0.46 -22.44 14.37
N THR A 69 1.16 -21.78 15.33
CA THR A 69 0.70 -20.51 15.93
C THR A 69 0.54 -19.43 14.87
N GLY A 70 1.53 -19.26 13.98
CA GLY A 70 1.46 -18.27 12.89
C GLY A 70 0.27 -18.53 11.97
N GLY A 71 0.07 -19.77 11.55
CA GLY A 71 -1.07 -20.17 10.71
C GLY A 71 -2.42 -19.93 11.40
N CYS A 72 -2.55 -20.33 12.65
CA CYS A 72 -3.78 -20.15 13.44
C CYS A 72 -4.12 -18.67 13.64
N LEU A 73 -3.13 -17.83 14.01
CA LEU A 73 -3.32 -16.39 14.18
C LEU A 73 -3.77 -15.73 12.87
N MET A 74 -3.21 -16.14 11.73
CA MET A 74 -3.58 -15.59 10.43
C MET A 74 -4.99 -16.03 10.03
N SER A 75 -5.32 -17.30 10.16
CA SER A 75 -6.67 -17.84 9.90
C SER A 75 -7.73 -17.18 10.78
N TRP A 76 -7.43 -16.96 12.07
CA TRP A 76 -8.31 -16.24 12.98
C TRP A 76 -8.53 -14.79 12.57
N GLN A 77 -7.48 -14.09 12.13
CA GLN A 77 -7.57 -12.72 11.67
C GLN A 77 -8.40 -12.61 10.38
N GLN A 78 -8.23 -13.54 9.44
CA GLN A 78 -9.04 -13.61 8.22
C GLN A 78 -10.50 -13.95 8.52
N GLY A 79 -10.75 -14.86 9.47
CA GLY A 79 -12.10 -15.22 9.89
C GLY A 79 -12.94 -14.05 10.44
N LYS A 80 -12.28 -12.98 10.91
CA LYS A 80 -12.98 -11.75 11.33
C LYS A 80 -13.60 -10.96 10.16
N THR A 81 -13.11 -11.14 8.95
CA THR A 81 -13.56 -10.42 7.76
C THR A 81 -14.58 -11.20 6.93
N VAL A 82 -14.83 -12.48 7.27
CA VAL A 82 -15.82 -13.31 6.58
C VAL A 82 -17.21 -12.85 7.00
N PHE A 83 -17.99 -12.38 6.02
CA PHE A 83 -19.37 -11.94 6.21
C PHE A 83 -20.30 -12.66 5.23
N PRO A 84 -21.50 -13.15 5.68
CA PRO A 84 -22.46 -13.80 4.79
C PRO A 84 -23.25 -12.75 4.00
N PHE A 85 -22.88 -12.51 2.75
CA PHE A 85 -23.57 -11.56 1.88
C PHE A 85 -24.86 -12.13 1.33
N SER A 86 -26.02 -11.52 1.64
CA SER A 86 -27.31 -11.93 1.10
C SER A 86 -27.52 -11.55 -0.38
N GLY A 87 -26.75 -10.56 -0.85
CA GLY A 87 -26.89 -10.00 -2.20
C GLY A 87 -28.16 -9.17 -2.41
N LYS A 88 -29.00 -9.00 -1.39
CA LYS A 88 -30.24 -8.22 -1.43
C LYS A 88 -30.02 -6.82 -0.84
N THR A 89 -30.84 -5.87 -1.27
CA THR A 89 -30.91 -4.55 -0.63
C THR A 89 -31.70 -4.69 0.67
N ALA A 90 -31.09 -4.23 1.77
CA ALA A 90 -31.71 -4.22 3.10
C ALA A 90 -31.35 -2.93 3.85
N VAL A 91 -31.97 -2.72 4.99
CA VAL A 91 -31.69 -1.57 5.86
C VAL A 91 -30.73 -2.00 6.95
N TYR A 92 -29.61 -1.31 7.02
CA TYR A 92 -28.55 -1.61 7.99
C TYR A 92 -28.35 -0.44 8.95
N ARG A 93 -28.16 -0.73 10.23
CA ARG A 93 -27.66 0.24 11.21
C ARG A 93 -26.15 0.16 11.24
N VAL A 94 -25.48 1.29 10.98
CA VAL A 94 -24.03 1.39 10.95
C VAL A 94 -23.54 2.56 11.80
N CYS A 95 -22.32 2.48 12.32
CA CYS A 95 -21.66 3.54 13.07
C CYS A 95 -20.35 3.94 12.39
N ILE A 96 -20.14 5.22 12.16
CA ILE A 96 -18.91 5.76 11.58
C ILE A 96 -17.79 5.67 12.62
N ARG A 97 -16.71 4.96 12.31
CA ARG A 97 -15.60 4.71 13.24
C ARG A 97 -14.43 5.68 13.12
N GLU A 98 -14.21 6.24 11.96
CA GLU A 98 -13.13 7.18 11.68
C GLU A 98 -13.67 8.44 11.03
N HIS A 99 -12.86 9.52 10.94
CA HIS A 99 -13.28 10.71 10.23
C HIS A 99 -13.64 10.40 8.77
N PRO A 100 -14.76 10.94 8.25
CA PRO A 100 -15.08 10.85 6.83
C PRO A 100 -13.97 11.48 5.98
N GLU A 101 -13.53 10.78 4.94
CA GLU A 101 -12.52 11.27 3.99
C GLU A 101 -13.24 11.83 2.76
N GLU A 102 -12.98 13.08 2.44
CA GLU A 102 -13.49 13.70 1.22
C GLU A 102 -12.66 13.24 0.02
N ARG A 103 -13.34 12.71 -1.01
CA ARG A 103 -12.74 12.33 -2.28
C ARG A 103 -13.35 13.16 -3.40
N GLU A 104 -12.79 13.11 -4.61
CA GLU A 104 -13.28 13.92 -5.73
C GLU A 104 -14.79 13.84 -5.95
N ARG A 105 -15.37 12.63 -5.90
CA ARG A 105 -16.77 12.36 -6.26
C ARG A 105 -17.60 11.77 -5.13
N SER A 106 -17.05 11.50 -3.97
CA SER A 106 -17.73 10.83 -2.87
C SER A 106 -17.08 11.16 -1.52
N ILE A 107 -17.82 10.91 -0.45
CA ILE A 107 -17.29 10.91 0.91
C ILE A 107 -17.12 9.45 1.34
N LEU A 108 -15.89 9.06 1.68
CA LEU A 108 -15.56 7.73 2.15
C LEU A 108 -15.66 7.68 3.67
N CYS A 109 -16.56 6.83 4.16
CA CYS A 109 -16.73 6.56 5.59
C CYS A 109 -16.32 5.12 5.93
N ARG A 110 -15.55 4.96 7.00
CA ARG A 110 -15.26 3.64 7.58
C ARG A 110 -16.30 3.34 8.63
N VAL A 111 -17.17 2.38 8.33
CA VAL A 111 -18.34 2.09 9.17
C VAL A 111 -18.27 0.70 9.78
N ALA A 112 -18.73 0.59 11.03
CA ALA A 112 -18.98 -0.70 11.67
C ALA A 112 -20.46 -1.05 11.53
N LEU A 113 -20.75 -2.26 11.10
CA LEU A 113 -22.10 -2.80 11.01
C LEU A 113 -22.60 -3.18 12.41
N LEU A 114 -23.67 -2.53 12.87
CA LEU A 114 -24.31 -2.82 14.16
C LEU A 114 -25.39 -3.88 14.05
N GLY A 115 -26.10 -3.92 12.91
CA GLY A 115 -27.12 -4.94 12.65
C GLY A 115 -27.95 -4.65 11.41
N GLU A 116 -28.75 -5.61 11.01
CA GLU A 116 -29.78 -5.48 9.98
C GLU A 116 -31.10 -5.12 10.65
N VAL A 117 -31.84 -4.20 10.04
CA VAL A 117 -33.14 -3.73 10.55
C VAL A 117 -34.26 -4.41 9.79
N GLU A 118 -34.98 -5.27 10.47
CA GLU A 118 -36.16 -5.96 9.93
C GLU A 118 -37.38 -5.65 10.82
N LYS A 119 -38.43 -5.06 10.24
CA LYS A 119 -39.69 -4.72 10.93
C LYS A 119 -39.48 -4.02 12.28
N ASP A 120 -38.66 -2.94 12.30
CA ASP A 120 -38.31 -2.13 13.47
C ASP A 120 -37.49 -2.86 14.57
N THR A 121 -37.09 -4.09 14.35
CA THR A 121 -36.18 -4.82 15.22
C THR A 121 -34.76 -4.86 14.62
N VAL A 122 -33.76 -4.49 15.39
CA VAL A 122 -32.34 -4.60 14.97
C VAL A 122 -31.85 -6.01 15.29
N THR A 123 -31.70 -6.83 14.27
CA THR A 123 -31.02 -8.12 14.45
C THR A 123 -29.51 -7.84 14.58
N GLY A 124 -29.01 -7.91 15.80
CA GLY A 124 -27.62 -7.57 16.12
C GLY A 124 -26.62 -8.44 15.37
N CYS A 125 -25.62 -7.83 14.80
CA CYS A 125 -24.49 -8.55 14.24
C CYS A 125 -23.53 -8.97 15.38
N PRO A 126 -23.29 -10.27 15.61
CA PRO A 126 -22.48 -10.76 16.74
C PRO A 126 -21.01 -10.31 16.68
N ARG A 127 -20.57 -9.78 15.56
CA ARG A 127 -19.22 -9.22 15.34
C ARG A 127 -19.35 -7.88 14.65
N ASN A 128 -18.60 -6.87 15.12
CA ASN A 128 -18.54 -5.55 14.49
C ASN A 128 -17.73 -5.63 13.18
N HIS A 129 -18.38 -6.06 12.10
CA HIS A 129 -17.76 -6.08 10.77
C HIS A 129 -17.53 -4.66 10.26
N LEU A 130 -16.35 -4.39 9.74
CA LEU A 130 -15.99 -3.10 9.16
C LEU A 130 -16.26 -3.09 7.66
N PHE A 131 -16.87 -2.01 7.18
CA PHE A 131 -17.15 -1.77 5.77
C PHE A 131 -16.61 -0.41 5.33
N LEU A 132 -16.24 -0.31 4.06
CA LEU A 132 -15.99 0.97 3.42
C LEU A 132 -17.28 1.44 2.75
N ALA A 133 -17.86 2.53 3.27
CA ALA A 133 -19.09 3.12 2.74
C ALA A 133 -18.77 4.38 1.94
N TYR A 134 -19.24 4.42 0.71
CA TYR A 134 -19.11 5.55 -0.21
C TYR A 134 -20.46 6.28 -0.28
N PHE A 135 -20.50 7.52 0.20
CA PHE A 135 -21.64 8.41 0.15
C PHE A 135 -21.50 9.42 -0.98
N PRO A 136 -22.60 9.91 -1.58
CA PRO A 136 -22.56 11.02 -2.53
C PRO A 136 -22.03 12.28 -1.83
N LYS A 137 -21.45 13.19 -2.60
CA LYS A 137 -20.89 14.45 -2.10
C LYS A 137 -22.01 15.51 -2.11
N ASP A 138 -22.72 15.64 -1.01
CA ASP A 138 -23.78 16.62 -0.80
C ASP A 138 -23.60 17.39 0.52
N SER A 139 -24.42 18.41 0.75
CA SER A 139 -24.35 19.24 1.97
C SER A 139 -24.69 18.46 3.25
N ALA A 140 -25.52 17.42 3.15
CA ALA A 140 -25.91 16.58 4.28
C ALA A 140 -24.79 15.65 4.68
N THR A 141 -24.14 14.99 3.70
CA THR A 141 -23.00 14.08 3.95
C THR A 141 -21.74 14.82 4.42
N ALA A 142 -21.56 16.11 4.07
CA ALA A 142 -20.47 16.94 4.59
C ALA A 142 -20.58 17.19 6.11
N THR A 143 -21.77 17.00 6.71
CA THR A 143 -21.98 17.14 8.16
C THR A 143 -21.65 15.88 8.95
N LEU A 144 -21.41 14.75 8.27
CA LEU A 144 -21.14 13.48 8.92
C LEU A 144 -19.84 13.55 9.75
N ARG A 145 -19.92 12.98 10.94
CA ARG A 145 -18.80 12.93 11.88
C ARG A 145 -18.59 11.51 12.40
N ARG A 146 -17.41 11.26 12.89
CA ARG A 146 -17.13 10.03 13.64
C ARG A 146 -18.10 9.87 14.81
N GLY A 147 -18.56 8.64 15.05
CA GLY A 147 -19.56 8.32 16.08
C GLY A 147 -21.00 8.44 15.60
N ASP A 148 -21.26 9.03 14.43
CA ASP A 148 -22.61 9.11 13.93
C ASP A 148 -23.14 7.71 13.59
N GLU A 149 -24.34 7.43 14.08
CA GLU A 149 -25.10 6.24 13.77
C GLU A 149 -26.08 6.52 12.66
N LEU A 150 -26.04 5.71 11.63
CA LEU A 150 -26.83 5.87 10.42
C LEU A 150 -27.66 4.62 10.15
N LEU A 151 -28.88 4.83 9.68
CA LEU A 151 -29.63 3.81 8.95
C LEU A 151 -29.34 4.00 7.47
N VAL A 152 -28.90 2.92 6.81
CA VAL A 152 -28.51 2.95 5.42
C VAL A 152 -29.24 1.85 4.66
N SER A 153 -30.00 2.22 3.63
CA SER A 153 -30.67 1.26 2.73
C SER A 153 -29.75 0.97 1.54
N THR A 154 -29.14 -0.22 1.52
CA THR A 154 -28.13 -0.55 0.52
C THR A 154 -27.92 -2.05 0.36
N ARG A 155 -27.15 -2.44 -0.65
CA ARG A 155 -26.66 -3.81 -0.85
C ARG A 155 -25.20 -3.88 -0.37
N LEU A 156 -24.95 -4.74 0.61
CA LEU A 156 -23.57 -5.05 1.03
C LEU A 156 -22.89 -5.93 -0.03
N ALA A 157 -21.67 -5.59 -0.42
CA ALA A 157 -20.91 -6.35 -1.40
C ALA A 157 -19.53 -6.74 -0.85
N PRO A 158 -19.02 -7.94 -1.19
CA PRO A 158 -17.65 -8.31 -0.87
C PRO A 158 -16.66 -7.37 -1.58
N PRO A 159 -15.44 -7.18 -1.02
CA PRO A 159 -14.41 -6.46 -1.75
C PRO A 159 -14.11 -7.16 -3.07
N ALA A 160 -14.09 -6.42 -4.17
CA ALA A 160 -13.85 -6.95 -5.50
C ALA A 160 -12.71 -6.19 -6.20
N ASN A 161 -12.02 -6.90 -7.09
CA ASN A 161 -11.04 -6.33 -8.02
C ASN A 161 -11.72 -6.06 -9.37
N ASN A 162 -11.15 -5.15 -10.17
CA ASN A 162 -11.68 -4.90 -11.52
C ASN A 162 -11.34 -6.04 -12.49
N GLY A 163 -10.39 -6.93 -12.14
CA GLY A 163 -10.00 -8.08 -12.93
C GLY A 163 -9.10 -7.75 -14.13
N ASN A 164 -8.40 -6.62 -14.08
CA ASN A 164 -7.34 -6.35 -15.05
C ASN A 164 -6.07 -7.17 -14.74
N PRO A 165 -5.26 -7.49 -15.74
CA PRO A 165 -4.03 -8.24 -15.51
C PRO A 165 -3.03 -7.40 -14.73
N ASP A 166 -2.30 -8.06 -13.83
CA ASP A 166 -1.24 -7.46 -12.99
C ASP A 166 -1.70 -6.29 -12.12
N GLU A 167 -3.03 -6.05 -12.04
CA GLU A 167 -3.63 -5.03 -11.18
C GLU A 167 -3.41 -5.37 -9.71
N PHE A 168 -3.24 -4.35 -8.89
CA PHE A 168 -3.13 -4.51 -7.44
C PHE A 168 -4.36 -5.22 -6.86
N ASP A 169 -4.16 -6.30 -6.11
CA ASP A 169 -5.24 -7.07 -5.46
C ASP A 169 -5.86 -6.29 -4.30
N TYR A 170 -6.73 -5.34 -4.66
CA TYR A 170 -7.40 -4.45 -3.72
C TYR A 170 -8.34 -5.21 -2.79
N ALA A 171 -9.00 -6.25 -3.26
CA ALA A 171 -9.88 -7.07 -2.44
C ALA A 171 -9.12 -7.78 -1.33
N ARG A 172 -7.95 -8.36 -1.62
CA ARG A 172 -7.06 -8.99 -0.64
C ARG A 172 -6.48 -7.97 0.33
N TYR A 173 -6.11 -6.79 -0.17
CA TYR A 173 -5.63 -5.68 0.65
C TYR A 173 -6.68 -5.25 1.67
N LEU A 174 -7.93 -5.03 1.26
CA LEU A 174 -9.02 -4.64 2.16
C LEU A 174 -9.28 -5.69 3.24
N ARG A 175 -9.34 -6.98 2.86
CA ARG A 175 -9.48 -8.08 3.83
C ARG A 175 -8.33 -8.11 4.84
N ARG A 176 -7.09 -7.91 4.41
CA ARG A 176 -5.93 -7.80 5.31
C ARG A 176 -6.00 -6.56 6.22
N LYS A 177 -6.59 -5.47 5.76
CA LYS A 177 -6.87 -4.28 6.59
C LYS A 177 -8.03 -4.49 7.58
N GLY A 178 -8.78 -5.60 7.46
CA GLY A 178 -9.87 -5.94 8.37
C GLY A 178 -11.26 -5.52 7.87
N TYR A 179 -11.38 -5.09 6.62
CA TYR A 179 -12.68 -4.76 6.03
C TYR A 179 -13.36 -5.98 5.45
N SER A 180 -14.63 -6.19 5.82
CA SER A 180 -15.44 -7.30 5.34
C SER A 180 -16.05 -7.02 3.96
N GLY A 181 -16.31 -5.75 3.62
CA GLY A 181 -16.92 -5.40 2.35
C GLY A 181 -16.90 -3.92 2.03
N THR A 182 -17.54 -3.60 0.91
CA THR A 182 -17.76 -2.24 0.42
C THR A 182 -19.25 -1.96 0.26
N VAL A 183 -19.63 -0.71 0.43
CA VAL A 183 -21.02 -0.24 0.39
C VAL A 183 -21.10 1.03 -0.45
N TYR A 184 -22.02 1.08 -1.40
CA TYR A 184 -22.34 2.29 -2.14
C TYR A 184 -23.72 2.76 -1.72
N VAL A 185 -23.79 3.93 -1.12
CA VAL A 185 -25.04 4.52 -0.63
C VAL A 185 -25.55 5.49 -1.68
N ALA A 186 -26.78 5.28 -2.17
CA ALA A 186 -27.39 6.21 -3.08
C ALA A 186 -27.90 7.46 -2.34
N ASP A 187 -28.10 8.55 -3.08
CA ASP A 187 -28.65 9.78 -2.54
C ASP A 187 -30.04 9.55 -1.91
N GLY A 188 -30.28 10.13 -0.74
CA GLY A 188 -31.52 9.95 0.02
C GLY A 188 -31.70 8.58 0.68
N HIS A 189 -30.83 7.61 0.48
CA HIS A 189 -30.92 6.25 1.04
C HIS A 189 -30.22 6.08 2.39
N TRP A 190 -30.04 7.16 3.14
CA TRP A 190 -29.48 7.13 4.49
C TRP A 190 -30.13 8.16 5.39
N ARG A 191 -30.13 7.89 6.71
CA ARG A 191 -30.63 8.79 7.73
C ARG A 191 -29.82 8.67 8.99
N LYS A 192 -29.46 9.81 9.59
CA LYS A 192 -28.80 9.86 10.89
C LYS A 192 -29.80 9.56 12.00
N THR A 193 -29.49 8.62 12.87
CA THR A 193 -30.36 8.17 13.96
C THR A 193 -29.84 8.51 15.34
N GLY A 194 -28.54 8.64 15.49
CA GLY A 194 -27.92 8.91 16.79
C GLY A 194 -26.44 9.26 16.67
N HIS A 195 -25.80 9.33 17.82
CA HIS A 195 -24.36 9.54 17.94
C HIS A 195 -23.82 8.69 19.09
N ASP A 196 -22.88 7.78 18.77
CA ASP A 196 -22.14 7.01 19.77
C ASP A 196 -21.03 7.88 20.36
N ALA A 197 -21.24 8.34 21.59
CA ALA A 197 -20.27 9.15 22.33
C ALA A 197 -19.11 8.34 22.91
N SER A 198 -19.13 7.00 22.79
CA SER A 198 -18.05 6.14 23.30
C SER A 198 -16.74 6.43 22.56
N ARG A 199 -15.66 6.54 23.30
CA ARG A 199 -14.34 6.87 22.75
C ARG A 199 -13.33 5.83 23.18
N THR A 200 -12.71 5.15 22.21
CA THR A 200 -11.52 4.35 22.46
C THR A 200 -10.29 5.24 22.63
N VAL A 201 -9.25 4.74 23.31
CA VAL A 201 -7.98 5.47 23.50
C VAL A 201 -7.40 5.95 22.15
N SER A 202 -7.47 5.10 21.12
CA SER A 202 -7.03 5.45 19.77
C SER A 202 -7.81 6.63 19.19
N GLN A 203 -9.12 6.66 19.40
CA GLN A 203 -9.98 7.76 18.91
C GLN A 203 -9.69 9.06 19.63
N VAL A 204 -9.52 9.02 20.94
CA VAL A 204 -9.12 10.21 21.72
C VAL A 204 -7.78 10.76 21.20
N ALA A 205 -6.83 9.89 20.93
CA ALA A 205 -5.53 10.28 20.39
C ALA A 205 -5.65 10.95 19.00
N LEU A 206 -6.49 10.41 18.12
CA LEU A 206 -6.75 11.00 16.79
C LEU A 206 -7.48 12.35 16.89
N ASP A 207 -8.37 12.54 17.87
CA ASP A 207 -9.02 13.83 18.12
C ASP A 207 -7.99 14.89 18.56
N TYR A 208 -7.03 14.51 19.40
CA TYR A 208 -5.94 15.41 19.76
C TYR A 208 -5.03 15.73 18.57
N ARG A 209 -4.78 14.73 17.68
CA ARG A 209 -4.05 14.96 16.42
C ARG A 209 -4.75 16.02 15.56
N ALA A 210 -6.06 15.89 15.36
CA ALA A 210 -6.85 16.85 14.60
C ALA A 210 -6.80 18.27 15.24
N LYS A 211 -6.77 18.38 16.58
CA LYS A 211 -6.60 19.67 17.27
C LYS A 211 -5.23 20.30 16.98
N VAL A 212 -4.16 19.50 16.92
CA VAL A 212 -2.81 20.00 16.58
C VAL A 212 -2.77 20.48 15.13
N VAL A 213 -3.35 19.74 14.19
CA VAL A 213 -3.48 20.21 12.79
C VAL A 213 -4.31 21.50 12.70
N GLY A 214 -5.42 21.58 13.46
CA GLY A 214 -6.22 22.80 13.55
C GLY A 214 -5.43 24.00 14.12
N LEU A 215 -4.53 23.77 15.09
CA LEU A 215 -3.63 24.79 15.61
C LEU A 215 -2.65 25.27 14.52
N TYR A 216 -2.02 24.35 13.77
CA TYR A 216 -1.13 24.72 12.66
C TYR A 216 -1.88 25.56 11.61
N ARG A 217 -3.11 25.18 11.26
CA ARG A 217 -3.96 25.95 10.33
C ARG A 217 -4.24 27.36 10.86
N SER A 218 -4.51 27.51 12.16
CA SER A 218 -4.77 28.83 12.79
C SER A 218 -3.52 29.71 12.84
N LEU A 219 -2.31 29.14 12.74
CA LEU A 219 -1.05 29.88 12.70
C LEU A 219 -0.73 30.43 11.29
N GLY A 220 -1.54 30.08 10.27
CA GLY A 220 -1.46 30.66 8.93
C GLY A 220 -0.40 30.04 8.03
N PHE A 221 -0.06 28.75 8.20
CA PHE A 221 0.78 28.01 7.26
C PHE A 221 0.11 27.89 5.89
N GLU A 222 0.87 27.99 4.81
CA GLU A 222 0.38 27.71 3.46
C GLU A 222 -0.02 26.22 3.31
N ALA A 223 -0.82 25.90 2.27
CA ALA A 223 -1.42 24.57 2.14
C ALA A 223 -0.37 23.44 2.08
N ASP A 224 0.67 23.58 1.26
CA ASP A 224 1.72 22.57 1.07
C ASP A 224 2.61 22.44 2.33
N GLU A 225 2.96 23.58 2.97
CA GLU A 225 3.76 23.61 4.19
C GLU A 225 2.98 23.02 5.37
N LEU A 226 1.69 23.34 5.49
CA LEU A 226 0.79 22.74 6.47
C LEU A 226 0.73 21.22 6.32
N ALA A 227 0.49 20.75 5.10
CA ALA A 227 0.37 19.32 4.78
C ALA A 227 1.65 18.55 5.11
N VAL A 228 2.80 19.08 4.70
CA VAL A 228 4.12 18.46 5.00
C VAL A 228 4.42 18.53 6.49
N LEU A 229 4.19 19.66 7.17
CA LEU A 229 4.40 19.79 8.62
C LEU A 229 3.52 18.80 9.40
N ALA A 230 2.24 18.65 9.04
CA ALA A 230 1.32 17.71 9.66
C ALA A 230 1.76 16.26 9.42
N ALA A 231 2.19 15.92 8.20
CA ALA A 231 2.72 14.58 7.89
C ALA A 231 3.98 14.23 8.70
N LEU A 232 4.92 15.19 8.83
CA LEU A 232 6.19 15.00 9.54
C LEU A 232 6.05 14.91 11.06
N THR A 233 5.10 15.65 11.65
CA THR A 233 5.00 15.79 13.11
C THR A 233 3.96 14.90 13.74
N VAL A 234 2.76 14.83 13.15
CA VAL A 234 1.62 14.08 13.69
C VAL A 234 1.16 12.91 12.82
N GLY A 235 1.77 12.74 11.65
CA GLY A 235 1.47 11.64 10.73
C GLY A 235 0.15 11.81 9.98
N ASP A 236 -0.34 13.03 9.88
CA ASP A 236 -1.52 13.36 9.08
C ASP A 236 -1.13 13.55 7.61
N LYS A 237 -1.84 12.85 6.73
CA LYS A 237 -1.57 12.88 5.28
C LYS A 237 -2.79 13.32 4.48
N GLU A 238 -3.87 13.70 5.15
CA GLU A 238 -5.14 13.99 4.49
C GLU A 238 -5.07 15.23 3.60
N GLU A 239 -4.17 16.17 3.91
CA GLU A 239 -4.00 17.43 3.19
C GLU A 239 -2.85 17.41 2.16
N LEU A 240 -2.15 16.27 2.00
CA LEU A 240 -1.07 16.16 1.02
C LEU A 240 -1.63 16.22 -0.41
N SER A 241 -1.18 17.20 -1.20
CA SER A 241 -1.48 17.28 -2.63
C SER A 241 -0.76 16.19 -3.41
N ASP A 242 -1.35 15.76 -4.54
CA ASP A 242 -0.72 14.77 -5.42
C ASP A 242 0.62 15.26 -5.96
N ASP A 243 0.77 16.56 -6.17
CA ASP A 243 2.02 17.21 -6.60
C ASP A 243 3.15 17.02 -5.58
N ILE A 244 2.89 17.32 -4.30
CA ILE A 244 3.86 17.09 -3.22
C ILE A 244 4.21 15.61 -3.08
N VAL A 245 3.21 14.72 -3.17
CA VAL A 245 3.45 13.27 -3.11
C VAL A 245 4.35 12.82 -4.25
N GLU A 246 4.15 13.32 -5.46
CA GLU A 246 4.96 13.00 -6.63
C GLU A 246 6.38 13.58 -6.50
N THR A 247 6.55 14.86 -6.10
CA THR A 247 7.86 15.49 -5.84
C THR A 247 8.69 14.65 -4.84
N TYR A 248 8.08 14.25 -3.71
CA TYR A 248 8.76 13.40 -2.73
C TYR A 248 9.01 11.99 -3.23
N SER A 249 8.19 11.48 -4.16
CA SER A 249 8.37 10.17 -4.78
C SER A 249 9.54 10.16 -5.75
N VAL A 250 9.58 11.09 -6.69
CA VAL A 250 10.64 11.23 -7.71
C VAL A 250 11.99 11.51 -7.07
N SER A 251 12.04 12.43 -6.10
CA SER A 251 13.27 12.74 -5.37
C SER A 251 13.74 11.59 -4.45
N GLY A 252 12.91 10.58 -4.15
CA GLY A 252 13.24 9.46 -3.26
C GLY A 252 13.01 9.74 -1.77
N ALA A 253 12.26 10.79 -1.43
CA ALA A 253 11.92 11.20 -0.08
C ALA A 253 10.55 10.70 0.41
N SER A 254 9.81 9.87 -0.34
CA SER A 254 8.47 9.37 0.06
C SER A 254 8.42 8.79 1.47
N HIS A 255 9.52 8.17 1.92
CA HIS A 255 9.64 7.58 3.26
C HIS A 255 9.59 8.63 4.38
N VAL A 256 9.81 9.90 4.07
CA VAL A 256 9.79 11.03 5.01
C VAL A 256 8.35 11.49 5.26
N LEU A 257 7.49 11.53 4.24
CA LEU A 257 6.06 11.82 4.39
C LEU A 257 5.31 10.75 5.22
N ALA A 258 5.92 9.57 5.35
CA ALA A 258 5.44 8.57 6.29
C ALA A 258 6.26 8.67 7.58
N LEU A 259 5.62 8.87 8.74
CA LEU A 259 6.32 8.83 10.02
C LEU A 259 7.19 7.58 10.11
N SER A 260 8.49 7.79 10.11
CA SER A 260 9.50 6.74 10.03
C SER A 260 10.17 6.48 11.39
N GLY A 261 10.96 5.40 11.43
CA GLY A 261 11.79 5.12 12.60
C GLY A 261 12.78 6.23 12.94
N LEU A 262 13.15 7.04 11.95
CA LEU A 262 14.03 8.18 12.14
C LEU A 262 13.36 9.27 13.00
N HIS A 263 12.09 9.60 12.75
CA HIS A 263 11.31 10.58 13.53
C HIS A 263 11.20 10.14 14.99
N ILE A 264 10.87 8.85 15.22
CA ILE A 264 10.81 8.30 16.58
C ILE A 264 12.20 8.30 17.22
N GLY A 265 13.25 8.05 16.44
CA GLY A 265 14.64 8.13 16.89
C GLY A 265 15.03 9.52 17.35
N PHE A 266 14.66 10.57 16.62
CA PHE A 266 14.89 11.96 17.01
C PHE A 266 14.12 12.32 18.29
N LEU A 267 12.86 11.92 18.38
CA LEU A 267 12.05 12.14 19.57
C LEU A 267 12.62 11.39 20.78
N TYR A 268 13.03 10.13 20.58
CA TYR A 268 13.72 9.34 21.61
C TYR A 268 15.01 10.02 22.09
N ALA A 269 15.83 10.52 21.15
CA ALA A 269 17.08 11.22 21.47
C ALA A 269 16.83 12.51 22.24
N LEU A 270 15.80 13.28 21.86
CA LEU A 270 15.38 14.50 22.58
C LEU A 270 14.97 14.17 24.01
N LEU A 271 14.12 13.15 24.21
CA LEU A 271 13.70 12.72 25.53
C LEU A 271 14.88 12.23 26.39
N LEU A 272 15.77 11.45 25.78
CA LEU A 272 16.99 11.03 26.48
C LEU A 272 17.86 12.21 26.87
N PHE A 273 17.99 13.21 26.03
CA PHE A 273 18.75 14.43 26.33
C PHE A 273 18.16 15.15 27.55
N VAL A 274 16.83 15.30 27.61
CA VAL A 274 16.13 15.93 28.74
C VAL A 274 16.21 15.08 30.01
N LEU A 275 16.02 13.77 29.90
CA LEU A 275 15.97 12.87 31.07
C LEU A 275 17.36 12.50 31.62
N ARG A 276 18.42 12.52 30.80
CA ARG A 276 19.79 12.12 31.17
C ARG A 276 20.34 12.87 32.39
N PRO A 277 20.21 14.20 32.55
CA PRO A 277 20.69 14.89 33.76
C PRO A 277 19.91 14.44 35.01
N LEU A 278 18.59 14.17 34.90
CA LEU A 278 17.77 13.72 36.03
C LEU A 278 18.24 12.35 36.55
N TRP A 279 18.45 11.37 35.66
CA TRP A 279 18.89 10.02 36.12
C TRP A 279 20.35 9.99 36.55
N ARG A 280 21.20 10.93 36.07
CA ARG A 280 22.57 11.08 36.58
C ARG A 280 22.57 11.61 38.01
N ARG A 281 21.64 12.52 38.32
CA ARG A 281 21.47 13.10 39.67
C ARG A 281 20.84 12.13 40.65
N TRP A 282 19.83 11.33 40.18
CA TRP A 282 19.05 10.40 40.99
C TRP A 282 19.03 9.01 40.36
N ARG A 283 20.09 8.24 40.56
CA ARG A 283 20.24 6.91 39.96
C ARG A 283 19.10 5.94 40.27
N ARG A 284 18.45 6.08 41.44
CA ARG A 284 17.29 5.27 41.83
C ARG A 284 16.05 5.51 40.95
N LEU A 285 15.93 6.69 40.34
CA LEU A 285 14.81 7.05 39.45
C LEU A 285 14.99 6.57 38.00
N LYS A 286 16.17 6.05 37.65
CA LYS A 286 16.46 5.60 36.29
C LYS A 286 15.38 4.64 35.73
N PRO A 287 14.95 3.56 36.44
CA PRO A 287 13.92 2.68 35.90
C PRO A 287 12.56 3.38 35.71
N LEU A 288 12.18 4.28 36.64
CA LEU A 288 10.96 5.08 36.50
C LEU A 288 11.01 6.02 35.30
N LEU A 289 12.13 6.73 35.10
CA LEU A 289 12.32 7.64 33.98
C LEU A 289 12.31 6.89 32.63
N LEU A 290 12.89 5.69 32.58
CA LEU A 290 12.81 4.84 31.39
C LEU A 290 11.38 4.33 31.14
N LEU A 291 10.63 3.99 32.19
CA LEU A 291 9.20 3.64 32.07
C LEU A 291 8.38 4.80 31.52
N LEU A 292 8.59 6.02 32.04
CA LEU A 292 7.94 7.24 31.54
C LEU A 292 8.29 7.52 30.06
N LEU A 293 9.54 7.31 29.67
CA LEU A 293 9.97 7.41 28.28
C LEU A 293 9.22 6.41 27.39
N VAL A 294 9.14 5.15 27.80
CA VAL A 294 8.40 4.11 27.05
C VAL A 294 6.91 4.46 26.96
N LEU A 295 6.31 4.90 28.08
CA LEU A 295 4.91 5.31 28.10
C LEU A 295 4.65 6.49 27.15
N PHE A 296 5.56 7.46 27.09
CA PHE A 296 5.48 8.57 26.14
C PHE A 296 5.54 8.07 24.68
N LEU A 297 6.50 7.18 24.36
CA LEU A 297 6.61 6.62 23.00
C LEU A 297 5.36 5.83 22.60
N VAL A 298 4.80 5.05 23.51
CA VAL A 298 3.54 4.33 23.29
C VAL A 298 2.39 5.30 23.06
N SER A 299 2.26 6.35 23.91
CA SER A 299 1.23 7.39 23.73
C SER A 299 1.39 8.09 22.39
N PHE A 300 2.63 8.38 21.96
CA PHE A 300 2.92 8.97 20.66
C PHE A 300 2.52 8.02 19.50
N ALA A 301 2.71 6.70 19.64
CA ALA A 301 2.23 5.74 18.65
C ALA A 301 0.70 5.77 18.48
N PHE A 302 -0.06 5.90 19.58
CA PHE A 302 -1.52 6.08 19.51
C PHE A 302 -1.88 7.41 18.86
N PHE A 303 -1.19 8.48 19.20
CA PHE A 303 -1.38 9.82 18.64
C PHE A 303 -1.18 9.85 17.11
N THR A 304 -0.21 9.10 16.59
CA THR A 304 0.11 9.04 15.17
C THR A 304 -0.67 7.96 14.40
N GLY A 305 -1.64 7.27 15.02
CA GLY A 305 -2.52 6.30 14.37
C GLY A 305 -1.95 4.89 14.22
N LEU A 306 -0.95 4.49 15.03
CA LEU A 306 -0.42 3.12 15.11
C LEU A 306 0.06 2.53 13.77
N SER A 307 0.70 3.34 12.93
CA SER A 307 1.31 2.81 11.70
C SER A 307 2.36 1.74 12.01
N SER A 308 2.53 0.75 11.12
CA SER A 308 3.45 -0.38 11.32
C SER A 308 4.90 0.08 11.56
N SER A 309 5.33 1.14 10.88
CA SER A 309 6.68 1.73 11.03
C SER A 309 6.89 2.40 12.38
N VAL A 310 5.89 3.14 12.88
CA VAL A 310 5.93 3.77 14.20
C VAL A 310 5.91 2.71 15.30
N VAL A 311 4.99 1.75 15.24
CA VAL A 311 4.89 0.65 16.23
C VAL A 311 6.20 -0.12 16.31
N ARG A 312 6.81 -0.48 15.16
CA ARG A 312 8.15 -1.11 15.12
C ARG A 312 9.17 -0.29 15.91
N SER A 313 9.24 0.99 15.63
CA SER A 313 10.24 1.88 16.24
C SER A 313 10.01 2.02 17.74
N VAL A 314 8.77 2.18 18.16
CA VAL A 314 8.41 2.26 19.58
C VAL A 314 8.77 0.97 20.30
N VAL A 315 8.43 -0.21 19.75
CA VAL A 315 8.79 -1.50 20.35
C VAL A 315 10.33 -1.65 20.41
N MET A 316 11.03 -1.33 19.32
CA MET A 316 12.49 -1.44 19.27
C MET A 316 13.18 -0.50 20.27
N PHE A 317 12.79 0.78 20.32
CA PHE A 317 13.36 1.73 21.28
C PHE A 317 12.98 1.41 22.73
N SER A 318 11.80 0.83 22.96
CA SER A 318 11.41 0.33 24.28
C SER A 318 12.31 -0.83 24.72
N LEU A 319 12.56 -1.82 23.84
CA LEU A 319 13.48 -2.92 24.12
C LEU A 319 14.91 -2.41 24.37
N LEU A 320 15.39 -1.42 23.59
CA LEU A 320 16.69 -0.80 23.81
C LEU A 320 16.76 -0.03 25.14
N ALA A 321 15.69 0.66 25.53
CA ALA A 321 15.59 1.35 26.81
C ALA A 321 15.70 0.37 27.99
N PHE A 322 14.96 -0.75 27.94
CA PHE A 322 15.08 -1.81 28.96
C PHE A 322 16.44 -2.51 28.94
N ALA A 323 17.00 -2.79 27.76
CA ALA A 323 18.35 -3.36 27.65
C ALA A 323 19.43 -2.43 28.22
N GLY A 324 19.24 -1.11 28.20
CA GLY A 324 20.11 -0.13 28.85
C GLY A 324 20.16 -0.22 30.39
N LEU A 325 19.29 -1.04 31.01
CA LEU A 325 19.34 -1.38 32.43
C LEU A 325 20.31 -2.53 32.72
N GLN A 326 20.68 -3.33 31.71
CA GLN A 326 21.59 -4.48 31.83
C GLN A 326 23.00 -4.09 31.41
N PRO A 327 24.04 -4.72 31.99
CA PRO A 327 25.46 -4.46 31.67
C PRO A 327 25.83 -4.94 30.26
N GLU A 328 25.09 -5.89 29.68
CA GLU A 328 25.40 -6.47 28.39
C GLU A 328 24.87 -5.59 27.23
N LYS A 329 25.70 -5.45 26.18
CA LYS A 329 25.29 -4.73 24.97
C LYS A 329 24.24 -5.57 24.20
N PRO A 330 23.06 -5.03 23.90
CA PRO A 330 22.05 -5.77 23.14
C PRO A 330 22.56 -6.07 21.72
N LEU A 331 22.35 -7.31 21.27
CA LEU A 331 22.61 -7.71 19.89
C LEU A 331 21.55 -7.09 18.99
N THR A 332 21.92 -6.09 18.22
CA THR A 332 20.98 -5.26 17.44
C THR A 332 20.12 -6.07 16.46
N LEU A 333 20.71 -7.06 15.78
CA LEU A 333 19.96 -7.94 14.86
C LEU A 333 18.94 -8.82 15.60
N ASN A 334 19.32 -9.32 16.79
CA ASN A 334 18.40 -10.11 17.60
C ASN A 334 17.26 -9.25 18.17
N THR A 335 17.53 -7.99 18.53
CA THR A 335 16.51 -7.02 18.96
C THR A 335 15.53 -6.70 17.82
N LEU A 336 16.03 -6.55 16.60
CA LEU A 336 15.20 -6.38 15.41
C LEU A 336 14.30 -7.59 15.18
N ALA A 337 14.84 -8.80 15.25
CA ALA A 337 14.10 -10.05 15.12
C ALA A 337 13.07 -10.23 16.24
N ALA A 338 13.40 -9.88 17.49
CA ALA A 338 12.48 -9.89 18.62
C ALA A 338 11.32 -8.91 18.41
N THR A 339 11.61 -7.71 17.88
CA THR A 339 10.58 -6.72 17.53
C THR A 339 9.61 -7.27 16.47
N ALA A 340 10.14 -7.86 15.39
CA ALA A 340 9.32 -8.48 14.34
C ALA A 340 8.47 -9.62 14.89
N PHE A 341 9.05 -10.48 15.72
CA PHE A 341 8.38 -11.60 16.35
C PHE A 341 7.19 -11.13 17.21
N LEU A 342 7.40 -10.16 18.10
CA LEU A 342 6.34 -9.60 18.95
C LEU A 342 5.24 -8.92 18.12
N MET A 343 5.61 -8.13 17.12
CA MET A 343 4.63 -7.48 16.24
C MET A 343 3.77 -8.49 15.49
N LEU A 344 4.37 -9.53 14.92
CA LEU A 344 3.65 -10.55 14.14
C LEU A 344 2.80 -11.47 15.02
N LEU A 345 3.15 -11.69 16.29
CA LEU A 345 2.26 -12.35 17.26
C LEU A 345 1.02 -11.51 17.55
N CYS A 346 1.16 -10.18 17.66
CA CYS A 346 0.03 -9.28 17.91
C CYS A 346 -0.85 -9.10 16.67
N LYS A 347 -0.24 -8.94 15.49
CA LYS A 347 -0.96 -8.65 14.24
C LYS A 347 -0.24 -9.30 13.04
N PRO A 348 -0.53 -10.57 12.72
CA PRO A 348 0.17 -11.34 11.69
C PRO A 348 0.08 -10.71 10.29
N VAL A 349 -1.01 -9.99 9.99
CA VAL A 349 -1.19 -9.29 8.71
C VAL A 349 -0.14 -8.21 8.42
N TRP A 350 0.58 -7.71 9.43
CA TRP A 350 1.68 -6.77 9.19
C TRP A 350 2.82 -7.36 8.34
N LEU A 351 2.97 -8.68 8.29
CA LEU A 351 3.93 -9.32 7.38
C LEU A 351 3.75 -8.89 5.91
N PHE A 352 2.51 -8.61 5.51
CA PHE A 352 2.11 -8.19 4.16
C PHE A 352 2.00 -6.67 4.00
N ASP A 353 2.27 -5.91 5.06
CA ASP A 353 2.26 -4.44 5.01
C ASP A 353 3.58 -3.93 4.43
N VAL A 354 3.49 -3.13 3.36
CA VAL A 354 4.66 -2.59 2.66
C VAL A 354 5.55 -1.79 3.60
N GLY A 355 4.95 -0.98 4.49
CA GLY A 355 5.69 -0.22 5.48
C GLY A 355 6.47 -1.10 6.47
N PHE A 356 5.90 -2.25 6.87
CA PHE A 356 6.60 -3.25 7.68
C PHE A 356 7.79 -3.82 6.91
N GLN A 357 7.58 -4.30 5.70
CA GLN A 357 8.64 -4.94 4.89
C GLN A 357 9.79 -3.97 4.59
N LEU A 358 9.50 -2.77 4.08
CA LEU A 358 10.51 -1.76 3.78
C LEU A 358 11.28 -1.33 5.04
N SER A 359 10.57 -1.17 6.15
CA SER A 359 11.18 -0.71 7.39
C SER A 359 12.12 -1.75 8.02
N PHE A 360 11.73 -3.04 8.02
CA PHE A 360 12.58 -4.11 8.55
C PHE A 360 13.76 -4.40 7.63
N SER A 361 13.57 -4.39 6.30
CA SER A 361 14.66 -4.59 5.33
C SER A 361 15.70 -3.46 5.41
N ALA A 362 15.24 -2.18 5.53
CA ALA A 362 16.13 -1.04 5.71
C ALA A 362 17.01 -1.19 6.97
N VAL A 363 16.38 -1.44 8.13
CA VAL A 363 17.12 -1.54 9.40
C VAL A 363 18.05 -2.77 9.41
N ALA A 364 17.59 -3.90 8.86
CA ALA A 364 18.45 -5.09 8.74
C ALA A 364 19.69 -4.79 7.88
N ALA A 365 19.52 -4.14 6.74
CA ALA A 365 20.63 -3.75 5.87
C ALA A 365 21.55 -2.72 6.53
N ILE A 366 21.00 -1.71 7.22
CA ILE A 366 21.80 -0.75 7.99
C ILE A 366 22.65 -1.48 9.04
N VAL A 367 22.05 -2.37 9.84
CA VAL A 367 22.78 -3.11 10.89
C VAL A 367 23.88 -3.99 10.33
N LEU A 368 23.64 -4.65 9.18
CA LEU A 368 24.60 -5.59 8.59
C LEU A 368 25.67 -4.88 7.75
N VAL A 369 25.26 -3.95 6.89
CA VAL A 369 26.12 -3.40 5.82
C VAL A 369 26.81 -2.10 6.23
N GLN A 370 26.08 -1.17 6.89
CA GLN A 370 26.59 0.17 7.19
C GLN A 370 27.91 0.16 8.00
N PRO A 371 28.11 -0.68 9.05
CA PRO A 371 29.36 -0.64 9.81
C PRO A 371 30.59 -1.00 8.98
N LYS A 372 30.39 -1.85 7.94
CA LYS A 372 31.46 -2.25 7.02
C LYS A 372 31.75 -1.16 6.00
N LEU A 373 30.71 -0.53 5.44
CA LEU A 373 30.86 0.60 4.55
C LEU A 373 31.52 1.79 5.26
N TYR A 374 31.09 2.08 6.48
CA TYR A 374 31.64 3.16 7.27
C TYR A 374 33.15 2.98 7.55
N ALA A 375 33.58 1.73 7.79
CA ALA A 375 34.97 1.39 8.07
C ALA A 375 35.89 1.49 6.84
N LEU A 376 35.35 1.63 5.61
CA LEU A 376 36.18 1.75 4.39
C LEU A 376 37.00 3.03 4.36
N TRP A 377 36.49 4.09 4.96
CA TRP A 377 37.18 5.37 4.98
C TRP A 377 37.23 5.96 6.39
N LYS A 378 38.44 6.14 6.89
CA LYS A 378 38.67 6.80 8.17
C LYS A 378 38.81 8.31 7.92
N VAL A 379 37.80 9.05 8.35
CA VAL A 379 37.73 10.51 8.18
C VAL A 379 38.00 11.20 9.51
N ASP A 380 39.03 12.05 9.56
CA ASP A 380 39.42 12.76 10.78
C ASP A 380 38.58 14.00 11.04
N ASN A 381 38.18 14.70 9.99
CA ASN A 381 37.34 15.88 10.07
C ASN A 381 35.94 15.51 10.55
N ARG A 382 35.44 16.17 11.61
CA ARG A 382 34.15 15.88 12.26
C ARG A 382 32.97 16.07 11.29
N PHE A 383 33.02 17.12 10.46
CA PHE A 383 31.95 17.39 9.49
C PHE A 383 31.91 16.35 8.37
N LEU A 384 33.06 16.03 7.77
CA LEU A 384 33.14 14.99 6.74
C LEU A 384 32.81 13.61 7.31
N ARG A 385 33.14 13.33 8.56
CA ARG A 385 32.75 12.09 9.26
C ARG A 385 31.24 11.98 9.40
N TYR A 386 30.57 13.07 9.73
CA TYR A 386 29.11 13.11 9.81
C TYR A 386 28.48 12.87 8.43
N LEU A 387 28.96 13.55 7.38
CA LEU A 387 28.51 13.34 6.01
C LEU A 387 28.73 11.90 5.54
N TRP A 388 29.93 11.35 5.77
CA TRP A 388 30.25 9.96 5.46
C TRP A 388 29.31 8.98 6.20
N GLY A 389 28.99 9.26 7.44
CA GLY A 389 28.01 8.50 8.22
C GLY A 389 26.63 8.50 7.57
N LEU A 390 26.13 9.68 7.16
CA LEU A 390 24.83 9.80 6.46
C LEU A 390 24.84 9.06 5.12
N MET A 391 25.91 9.19 4.33
CA MET A 391 26.04 8.52 3.03
C MET A 391 26.01 6.99 3.20
N THR A 392 26.80 6.45 4.13
CA THR A 392 26.88 5.00 4.35
C THR A 392 25.58 4.41 4.89
N VAL A 393 24.84 5.14 5.74
CA VAL A 393 23.49 4.75 6.19
C VAL A 393 22.52 4.76 5.02
N SER A 394 22.52 5.81 4.18
CA SER A 394 21.63 5.93 3.02
C SER A 394 21.87 4.81 2.00
N VAL A 395 23.13 4.53 1.67
CA VAL A 395 23.47 3.41 0.77
C VAL A 395 23.04 2.07 1.35
N ALA A 396 23.31 1.81 2.62
CA ALA A 396 22.92 0.57 3.27
C ALA A 396 21.39 0.39 3.30
N ALA A 397 20.65 1.44 3.64
CA ALA A 397 19.17 1.43 3.61
C ALA A 397 18.64 1.15 2.20
N GLN A 398 19.19 1.84 1.19
CA GLN A 398 18.78 1.68 -0.21
C GLN A 398 19.03 0.26 -0.72
N LEU A 399 20.19 -0.34 -0.40
CA LEU A 399 20.47 -1.74 -0.75
C LEU A 399 19.42 -2.70 -0.15
N GLY A 400 18.96 -2.42 1.08
CA GLY A 400 17.91 -3.22 1.71
C GLY A 400 16.53 -3.00 1.15
N THR A 401 16.18 -1.81 0.68
CA THR A 401 14.83 -1.46 0.27
C THR A 401 14.61 -1.46 -1.24
N ALA A 402 15.63 -1.21 -2.05
CA ALA A 402 15.49 -1.06 -3.50
C ALA A 402 14.74 -2.21 -4.20
N PRO A 403 15.02 -3.50 -3.91
CA PRO A 403 14.29 -4.59 -4.57
C PRO A 403 12.79 -4.55 -4.27
N LEU A 404 12.40 -4.18 -3.03
CA LEU A 404 11.00 -4.07 -2.64
C LEU A 404 10.35 -2.80 -3.19
N VAL A 405 11.06 -1.68 -3.22
CA VAL A 405 10.57 -0.42 -3.79
C VAL A 405 10.27 -0.61 -5.28
N ILE A 406 11.18 -1.21 -6.04
CA ILE A 406 10.96 -1.53 -7.44
C ILE A 406 9.76 -2.49 -7.61
N PHE A 407 9.65 -3.52 -6.78
CA PHE A 407 8.56 -4.49 -6.84
C PHE A 407 7.17 -3.86 -6.58
N TYR A 408 7.06 -2.95 -5.59
CA TYR A 408 5.78 -2.36 -5.21
C TYR A 408 5.40 -1.12 -6.01
N PHE A 409 6.38 -0.32 -6.42
CA PHE A 409 6.15 1.00 -7.00
C PHE A 409 6.64 1.14 -8.44
N SER A 410 7.34 0.10 -8.99
CA SER A 410 7.92 0.09 -10.34
C SER A 410 8.83 1.29 -10.64
N ARG A 411 9.36 1.94 -9.58
CA ARG A 411 10.15 3.17 -9.64
C ARG A 411 11.42 3.05 -8.79
N PHE A 412 12.50 3.67 -9.27
CA PHE A 412 13.75 3.79 -8.54
C PHE A 412 14.29 5.22 -8.63
N SER A 413 14.40 5.92 -7.49
CA SER A 413 15.03 7.25 -7.44
C SER A 413 16.56 7.11 -7.48
N THR A 414 17.20 7.75 -8.44
CA THR A 414 18.66 7.73 -8.62
C THR A 414 19.36 8.73 -7.71
N HIS A 415 18.71 9.85 -7.39
CA HIS A 415 19.25 10.94 -6.60
C HIS A 415 19.03 10.77 -5.08
N PHE A 416 18.61 9.56 -4.64
CA PHE A 416 18.32 9.26 -3.22
C PHE A 416 19.45 9.68 -2.26
N LEU A 417 20.70 9.63 -2.70
CA LEU A 417 21.86 9.97 -1.87
C LEU A 417 21.91 11.48 -1.60
N LEU A 418 21.74 12.29 -2.63
CA LEU A 418 21.68 13.75 -2.54
C LEU A 418 20.49 14.18 -1.69
N THR A 419 19.33 13.58 -1.97
CA THR A 419 18.09 13.81 -1.22
C THR A 419 18.26 13.50 0.28
N ASN A 420 18.78 12.34 0.63
CA ASN A 420 18.96 11.96 2.04
C ASN A 420 19.98 12.81 2.77
N LEU A 421 21.00 13.29 2.08
CA LEU A 421 22.01 14.18 2.65
C LEU A 421 21.40 15.53 3.08
N TRP A 422 20.39 15.99 2.36
CA TRP A 422 19.63 17.20 2.68
C TRP A 422 18.49 16.94 3.65
N VAL A 423 17.63 15.97 3.33
CA VAL A 423 16.36 15.75 4.01
C VAL A 423 16.55 15.29 5.45
N ILE A 424 17.52 14.42 5.74
CA ILE A 424 17.69 13.86 7.10
C ILE A 424 18.01 14.96 8.13
N PRO A 425 18.99 15.87 7.90
CA PRO A 425 19.21 17.01 8.79
C PRO A 425 18.02 17.94 8.88
N MET A 426 17.38 18.26 7.73
CA MET A 426 16.27 19.22 7.68
C MET A 426 15.04 18.71 8.41
N VAL A 427 14.67 17.43 8.25
CA VAL A 427 13.56 16.80 8.99
C VAL A 427 13.80 16.84 10.50
N SER A 428 15.04 16.61 10.95
CA SER A 428 15.34 16.72 12.37
C SER A 428 15.12 18.14 12.89
N LEU A 429 15.51 19.14 12.11
CA LEU A 429 15.35 20.54 12.45
C LEU A 429 13.87 20.94 12.47
N VAL A 430 13.10 20.57 11.45
CA VAL A 430 11.65 20.80 11.37
C VAL A 430 10.93 20.15 12.56
N LEU A 431 11.26 18.88 12.87
CA LEU A 431 10.62 18.14 13.96
C LEU A 431 10.87 18.80 15.33
N TYR A 432 12.13 19.19 15.62
CA TYR A 432 12.46 19.84 16.89
C TYR A 432 11.83 21.24 16.96
N SER A 433 11.84 21.99 15.85
CA SER A 433 11.17 23.29 15.77
C SER A 433 9.66 23.18 15.96
N ALA A 434 9.03 22.15 15.40
CA ALA A 434 7.60 21.91 15.59
C ALA A 434 7.27 21.56 17.06
N VAL A 435 8.08 20.73 17.72
CA VAL A 435 7.91 20.45 19.15
C VAL A 435 8.03 21.73 19.96
N PHE A 436 9.02 22.58 19.66
CA PHE A 436 9.19 23.86 20.32
C PHE A 436 8.03 24.82 20.04
N LEU A 437 7.52 24.88 18.79
CA LEU A 437 6.33 25.65 18.41
C LEU A 437 5.10 25.27 19.24
N LEU A 438 4.88 23.98 19.48
CA LEU A 438 3.79 23.50 20.32
C LEU A 438 3.99 23.89 21.80
N MET A 439 5.23 23.94 22.29
CA MET A 439 5.53 24.39 23.65
C MET A 439 5.28 25.90 23.83
N LEU A 440 5.34 26.67 22.76
CA LEU A 440 5.06 28.13 22.78
C LEU A 440 3.56 28.46 22.77
N THR A 441 2.64 27.49 22.78
CA THR A 441 1.18 27.73 22.81
C THR A 441 0.73 28.72 23.93
N PRO A 442 1.35 28.77 25.14
CA PRO A 442 0.99 29.75 26.14
C PRO A 442 1.38 31.21 25.81
N LEU A 443 2.22 31.40 24.78
CA LEU A 443 2.75 32.71 24.37
C LEU A 443 2.40 33.00 22.90
N PRO A 444 1.14 33.37 22.58
CA PRO A 444 0.65 33.43 21.20
C PRO A 444 1.48 34.32 20.27
N PHE A 445 1.91 35.49 20.75
CA PHE A 445 2.72 36.40 19.94
C PHE A 445 4.06 35.80 19.54
N VAL A 446 4.77 35.12 20.45
CA VAL A 446 6.04 34.45 20.18
C VAL A 446 5.80 33.25 19.32
N GLN A 447 4.70 32.52 19.53
CA GLN A 447 4.31 31.37 18.73
C GLN A 447 4.09 31.74 17.25
N HIS A 448 3.34 32.81 16.98
CA HIS A 448 3.13 33.29 15.60
C HIS A 448 4.44 33.75 14.92
N LEU A 449 5.32 34.43 15.67
CA LEU A 449 6.62 34.79 15.12
C LEU A 449 7.47 33.59 14.81
N PHE A 450 7.49 32.58 15.68
CA PHE A 450 8.26 31.35 15.50
C PHE A 450 7.63 30.46 14.42
N ALA A 451 6.31 30.49 14.22
CA ALA A 451 5.63 29.77 13.15
C ALA A 451 6.18 30.15 11.77
N ARG A 452 6.51 31.44 11.53
CA ARG A 452 7.15 31.89 10.29
C ARG A 452 8.51 31.25 10.05
N VAL A 453 9.27 30.99 11.12
CA VAL A 453 10.55 30.29 11.00
C VAL A 453 10.33 28.82 10.59
N VAL A 454 9.34 28.16 11.20
CA VAL A 454 9.00 26.78 10.87
C VAL A 454 8.48 26.67 9.44
N GLU A 455 7.61 27.60 9.02
CA GLU A 455 7.10 27.70 7.66
C GLU A 455 8.24 27.81 6.64
N ALA A 456 9.18 28.75 6.88
CA ALA A 456 10.35 28.92 6.01
C ALA A 456 11.22 27.66 5.91
N LEU A 457 11.40 26.91 7.02
CA LEU A 457 12.14 25.67 7.01
C LEU A 457 11.47 24.60 6.13
N VAL A 458 10.14 24.46 6.25
CA VAL A 458 9.37 23.50 5.44
C VAL A 458 9.35 23.93 3.98
N HIS A 459 9.17 25.22 3.72
CA HIS A 459 9.21 25.80 2.36
C HIS A 459 10.56 25.50 1.68
N VAL A 460 11.67 25.79 2.34
CA VAL A 460 13.02 25.51 1.82
C VAL A 460 13.20 24.01 1.55
N GLN A 461 12.66 23.15 2.42
CA GLN A 461 12.69 21.69 2.20
C GLN A 461 11.93 21.31 0.93
N ASN A 462 10.71 21.82 0.74
CA ASN A 462 9.89 21.55 -0.45
C ASN A 462 10.58 22.04 -1.73
N GLU A 463 11.11 23.26 -1.73
CA GLU A 463 11.80 23.84 -2.89
C GLU A 463 13.06 23.07 -3.28
N VAL A 464 13.87 22.64 -2.31
CA VAL A 464 15.05 21.81 -2.61
C VAL A 464 14.64 20.46 -3.21
N LEU A 465 13.54 19.84 -2.73
CA LEU A 465 13.05 18.59 -3.30
C LEU A 465 12.48 18.78 -4.71
N ARG A 466 11.76 19.87 -4.97
CA ARG A 466 11.33 20.26 -6.33
C ARG A 466 12.52 20.48 -7.26
N TRP A 467 13.56 21.12 -6.78
CA TRP A 467 14.80 21.28 -7.55
C TRP A 467 15.44 19.92 -7.88
N ILE A 468 15.53 18.99 -6.91
CA ILE A 468 16.09 17.64 -7.13
C ILE A 468 15.22 16.85 -8.12
N GLU A 469 13.90 16.95 -8.04
CA GLU A 469 12.95 16.34 -8.98
C GLU A 469 13.22 16.72 -10.42
N HIS A 470 13.53 18.02 -10.68
CA HIS A 470 13.80 18.53 -12.02
C HIS A 470 15.20 18.20 -12.54
N LEU A 471 16.08 17.59 -11.74
CA LEU A 471 17.38 17.14 -12.22
C LEU A 471 17.23 16.00 -13.24
N PRO A 472 18.02 15.97 -14.31
CA PRO A 472 17.92 14.92 -15.33
C PRO A 472 18.15 13.53 -14.72
N GLY A 473 17.24 12.61 -15.02
CA GLY A 473 17.29 11.24 -14.53
C GLY A 473 17.02 11.08 -13.04
N ALA A 474 16.22 11.95 -12.40
CA ALA A 474 15.89 11.88 -10.98
C ALA A 474 15.24 10.57 -10.56
N ALA A 475 14.43 9.99 -11.43
CA ALA A 475 13.85 8.66 -11.22
C ALA A 475 13.93 7.83 -12.49
N VAL A 476 13.95 6.51 -12.35
CA VAL A 476 13.73 5.54 -13.41
C VAL A 476 12.41 4.85 -13.11
N ASP A 477 11.44 5.04 -14.00
CA ASP A 477 10.09 4.50 -13.89
C ASP A 477 9.93 3.24 -14.74
N ASP A 478 8.77 2.58 -14.60
CA ASP A 478 8.36 1.41 -15.38
C ASP A 478 9.28 0.19 -15.26
N ILE A 479 10.02 0.09 -14.14
CA ILE A 479 10.85 -1.07 -13.87
C ILE A 479 9.97 -2.23 -13.41
N TRP A 480 9.86 -3.28 -14.21
CA TRP A 480 9.17 -4.49 -13.80
C TRP A 480 10.10 -5.46 -13.09
N LEU A 481 9.72 -5.86 -11.88
CA LEU A 481 10.40 -6.90 -11.11
C LEU A 481 9.35 -7.81 -10.46
N ASP A 482 9.38 -9.10 -10.77
CA ASP A 482 8.50 -10.07 -10.16
C ASP A 482 9.07 -10.62 -8.83
N ILE A 483 8.28 -11.41 -8.11
CA ILE A 483 8.70 -11.94 -6.79
C ILE A 483 9.98 -12.81 -6.90
N TRP A 484 10.16 -13.54 -7.97
CA TRP A 484 11.37 -14.35 -8.19
C TRP A 484 12.59 -13.48 -8.44
N GLY A 485 12.41 -12.41 -9.22
CA GLY A 485 13.43 -11.38 -9.41
C GLY A 485 13.85 -10.73 -8.08
N VAL A 486 12.89 -10.37 -7.21
CA VAL A 486 13.19 -9.84 -5.87
C VAL A 486 14.03 -10.83 -5.06
N LEU A 487 13.64 -12.12 -5.04
CA LEU A 487 14.38 -13.15 -4.29
C LEU A 487 15.80 -13.33 -4.82
N LEU A 488 15.97 -13.34 -6.14
CA LEU A 488 17.29 -13.46 -6.79
C LEU A 488 18.17 -12.23 -6.53
N VAL A 489 17.61 -11.02 -6.55
CA VAL A 489 18.36 -9.80 -6.21
C VAL A 489 18.79 -9.82 -4.75
N TYR A 490 17.94 -10.24 -3.80
CA TYR A 490 18.37 -10.39 -2.41
C TYR A 490 19.42 -11.49 -2.24
N LEU A 491 19.32 -12.60 -2.98
CA LEU A 491 20.35 -13.64 -3.00
C LEU A 491 21.69 -13.07 -3.50
N PHE A 492 21.67 -12.31 -4.60
CA PHE A 492 22.85 -11.63 -5.12
C PHE A 492 23.45 -10.67 -4.09
N LEU A 493 22.64 -9.79 -3.49
CA LEU A 493 23.11 -8.84 -2.47
C LEU A 493 23.71 -9.56 -1.26
N GLY A 494 23.13 -10.68 -0.83
CA GLY A 494 23.66 -11.52 0.25
C GLY A 494 24.99 -12.17 -0.12
N MET A 495 25.13 -12.72 -1.33
CA MET A 495 26.37 -13.32 -1.83
C MET A 495 27.46 -12.25 -2.06
N ALA A 496 27.10 -11.08 -2.58
CA ALA A 496 28.00 -9.95 -2.75
C ALA A 496 28.52 -9.46 -1.39
N TYR A 497 27.64 -9.31 -0.39
CA TYR A 497 28.03 -8.98 0.97
C TYR A 497 28.95 -10.05 1.58
N TYR A 498 28.64 -11.34 1.38
CA TYR A 498 29.50 -12.45 1.85
C TYR A 498 30.88 -12.43 1.18
N GLY A 499 30.96 -12.06 -0.11
CA GLY A 499 32.20 -11.84 -0.84
C GLY A 499 32.99 -10.64 -0.29
N PHE A 500 32.29 -9.54 -0.02
CA PHE A 500 32.87 -8.31 0.54
C PHE A 500 33.51 -8.50 1.92
N LEU A 501 32.97 -9.39 2.77
CA LEU A 501 33.52 -9.68 4.09
C LEU A 501 34.93 -10.28 4.05
N ARG A 502 35.22 -11.09 3.04
CA ARG A 502 36.54 -11.67 2.76
C ARG A 502 36.63 -12.00 1.27
N LEU A 503 37.43 -11.24 0.55
CA LEU A 503 37.68 -11.47 -0.87
C LEU A 503 38.41 -12.81 -1.09
N THR A 504 37.65 -13.84 -1.49
CA THR A 504 38.18 -15.11 -1.93
C THR A 504 37.57 -15.45 -3.29
N VAL A 505 38.31 -16.05 -4.18
CA VAL A 505 37.87 -16.42 -5.55
C VAL A 505 36.53 -17.15 -5.49
N ARG A 506 36.39 -18.15 -4.61
CA ARG A 506 35.16 -18.93 -4.47
C ARG A 506 33.93 -18.07 -4.11
N ARG A 507 34.08 -17.07 -3.24
CA ARG A 507 32.96 -16.19 -2.84
C ARG A 507 32.60 -15.20 -3.93
N VAL A 508 33.59 -14.68 -4.63
CA VAL A 508 33.37 -13.84 -5.81
C VAL A 508 32.65 -14.63 -6.89
N CYS A 509 33.03 -15.87 -7.15
CA CYS A 509 32.33 -16.75 -8.09
C CYS A 509 30.87 -16.96 -7.68
N PHE A 510 30.55 -17.17 -6.40
CA PHE A 510 29.15 -17.29 -5.95
C PHE A 510 28.36 -16.00 -6.18
N ALA A 511 28.95 -14.82 -5.93
CA ALA A 511 28.31 -13.55 -6.21
C ALA A 511 28.06 -13.36 -7.72
N LEU A 512 29.04 -13.70 -8.57
CA LEU A 512 28.90 -13.64 -10.02
C LEU A 512 27.86 -14.64 -10.54
N LEU A 513 27.79 -15.85 -10.00
CA LEU A 513 26.75 -16.83 -10.34
C LEU A 513 25.35 -16.33 -9.94
N ALA A 514 25.23 -15.70 -8.78
CA ALA A 514 23.96 -15.09 -8.35
C ALA A 514 23.58 -13.91 -9.26
N LEU A 515 24.54 -13.07 -9.66
CA LEU A 515 24.32 -12.00 -10.63
C LEU A 515 23.87 -12.56 -11.99
N LEU A 516 24.56 -13.61 -12.48
CA LEU A 516 24.18 -14.28 -13.72
C LEU A 516 22.75 -14.81 -13.63
N ALA A 517 22.35 -15.40 -12.50
CA ALA A 517 20.97 -15.84 -12.29
C ALA A 517 19.95 -14.68 -12.35
N VAL A 518 20.26 -13.52 -11.77
CA VAL A 518 19.43 -12.30 -11.86
C VAL A 518 19.28 -11.86 -13.32
N VAL A 519 20.40 -11.74 -14.06
CA VAL A 519 20.41 -11.29 -15.46
C VAL A 519 19.67 -12.30 -16.34
N SER A 520 19.91 -13.60 -16.14
CA SER A 520 19.23 -14.67 -16.89
C SER A 520 17.72 -14.67 -16.65
N TRP A 521 17.30 -14.51 -15.39
CA TRP A 521 15.88 -14.41 -15.04
C TRP A 521 15.23 -13.17 -15.65
N HIS A 522 15.88 -12.03 -15.58
CA HIS A 522 15.40 -10.80 -16.20
C HIS A 522 15.26 -10.93 -17.72
N SER A 523 16.27 -11.51 -18.39
CA SER A 523 16.23 -11.76 -19.84
C SER A 523 15.10 -12.73 -20.21
N LEU A 524 14.92 -13.82 -19.44
CA LEU A 524 13.83 -14.76 -19.63
C LEU A 524 12.46 -14.09 -19.41
N SER A 525 12.35 -13.22 -18.40
CA SER A 525 11.13 -12.46 -18.13
C SER A 525 10.78 -11.53 -19.31
N ILE A 526 11.74 -10.80 -19.86
CA ILE A 526 11.53 -9.96 -21.05
C ILE A 526 11.08 -10.82 -22.23
N MET A 527 11.75 -11.94 -22.51
CA MET A 527 11.41 -12.81 -23.64
C MET A 527 10.02 -13.45 -23.49
N SER A 528 9.67 -13.89 -22.28
CA SER A 528 8.38 -14.55 -22.01
C SER A 528 7.21 -13.58 -21.99
N ASN A 529 7.44 -12.33 -21.57
CA ASN A 529 6.44 -11.28 -21.48
C ASN A 529 6.45 -10.35 -22.71
N ALA A 530 7.29 -10.61 -23.72
CA ALA A 530 7.32 -9.79 -24.93
C ALA A 530 5.90 -9.61 -25.51
N PRO A 531 5.49 -8.39 -25.82
CA PRO A 531 4.13 -8.13 -26.29
C PRO A 531 3.92 -8.86 -27.62
N ARG A 532 2.83 -9.60 -27.68
CA ARG A 532 2.36 -10.22 -28.92
C ARG A 532 1.30 -9.33 -29.52
N GLN A 533 1.19 -9.35 -30.85
CA GLN A 533 0.13 -8.64 -31.54
C GLN A 533 -1.23 -9.08 -30.98
N GLY A 534 -2.06 -8.12 -30.59
CA GLY A 534 -3.33 -8.42 -29.94
C GLY A 534 -4.18 -7.21 -29.61
N ILE A 535 -5.37 -7.50 -29.15
CA ILE A 535 -6.37 -6.53 -28.71
C ILE A 535 -6.72 -6.84 -27.24
N ALA A 536 -6.80 -5.82 -26.39
CA ALA A 536 -7.23 -5.98 -25.03
C ALA A 536 -8.39 -5.00 -24.71
N PHE A 537 -9.43 -5.52 -24.09
CA PHE A 537 -10.53 -4.76 -23.52
C PHE A 537 -10.32 -4.73 -22.00
N TYR A 538 -10.15 -3.55 -21.41
CA TYR A 538 -9.89 -3.40 -19.98
C TYR A 538 -11.15 -3.02 -19.20
N SER A 539 -11.25 -3.47 -17.98
CA SER A 539 -12.32 -3.13 -17.06
C SER A 539 -11.88 -1.98 -16.13
N VAL A 540 -11.88 -0.75 -16.64
CA VAL A 540 -11.56 0.45 -15.85
C VAL A 540 -12.79 1.35 -15.79
N ARG A 541 -13.45 1.38 -14.64
CA ARG A 541 -14.72 2.07 -14.47
C ARG A 541 -14.61 3.57 -14.78
N GLY A 542 -15.35 4.04 -15.75
CA GLY A 542 -15.34 5.44 -16.20
C GLY A 542 -14.29 5.78 -17.26
N CYS A 543 -13.49 4.80 -17.71
CA CYS A 543 -12.46 4.97 -18.74
C CYS A 543 -12.59 3.85 -19.79
N PRO A 544 -13.63 3.85 -20.64
CA PRO A 544 -13.81 2.84 -21.68
C PRO A 544 -12.73 2.97 -22.75
N VAL A 545 -11.84 1.99 -22.84
CA VAL A 545 -10.73 1.97 -23.81
C VAL A 545 -10.50 0.58 -24.39
N VAL A 546 -10.06 0.54 -25.64
CA VAL A 546 -9.59 -0.66 -26.32
C VAL A 546 -8.10 -0.50 -26.62
N HIS A 547 -7.29 -1.41 -26.15
CA HIS A 547 -5.83 -1.40 -26.35
C HIS A 547 -5.46 -2.31 -27.53
N CYS A 548 -4.90 -1.72 -28.57
CA CYS A 548 -4.34 -2.41 -29.73
C CYS A 548 -2.82 -2.44 -29.59
N MET A 549 -2.25 -3.62 -29.49
CA MET A 549 -0.81 -3.84 -29.26
C MET A 549 -0.19 -4.48 -30.49
N ALA A 550 0.81 -3.83 -31.11
CA ALA A 550 1.60 -4.41 -32.21
C ALA A 550 2.95 -4.94 -31.72
N ASP A 551 3.69 -4.13 -30.99
CA ASP A 551 4.99 -4.42 -30.40
C ASP A 551 5.25 -3.54 -29.16
N ASN A 552 6.46 -3.55 -28.60
CA ASN A 552 6.80 -2.76 -27.39
C ASN A 552 6.67 -1.24 -27.61
N ARG A 553 6.85 -0.74 -28.84
CA ARG A 553 6.85 0.70 -29.15
C ARG A 553 5.56 1.17 -29.81
N HIS A 554 4.83 0.25 -30.43
CA HIS A 554 3.63 0.56 -31.18
C HIS A 554 2.42 -0.07 -30.50
N SER A 555 1.81 0.73 -29.63
CA SER A 555 0.55 0.37 -28.98
C SER A 555 -0.37 1.61 -28.91
N TRP A 556 -1.67 1.38 -29.04
CA TRP A 556 -2.67 2.43 -29.11
C TRP A 556 -3.84 2.13 -28.17
N LEU A 557 -4.26 3.14 -27.42
CA LEU A 557 -5.49 3.14 -26.65
C LEU A 557 -6.57 3.85 -27.45
N ALA A 558 -7.44 3.09 -28.08
CA ALA A 558 -8.58 3.63 -28.82
C ALA A 558 -9.74 3.92 -27.85
N CYS A 559 -10.20 5.16 -27.82
CA CYS A 559 -11.39 5.63 -27.12
C CYS A 559 -12.34 6.29 -28.11
N ALA A 560 -13.64 6.33 -27.77
CA ALA A 560 -14.65 6.86 -28.69
C ALA A 560 -14.43 8.37 -28.94
N ASP A 561 -15.12 9.25 -28.20
CA ASP A 561 -15.03 10.70 -28.43
C ASP A 561 -14.50 11.49 -27.23
N SER A 562 -14.52 10.90 -26.05
CA SER A 562 -14.02 11.53 -24.81
C SER A 562 -12.65 10.99 -24.43
N LEU A 563 -11.71 11.88 -24.14
CA LEU A 563 -10.43 11.51 -23.59
C LEU A 563 -10.64 10.88 -22.21
N PRO A 564 -10.08 9.67 -21.94
CA PRO A 564 -10.17 9.05 -20.64
C PRO A 564 -9.30 9.77 -19.61
N ASP A 565 -9.62 9.58 -18.34
CA ASP A 565 -8.80 10.01 -17.22
C ASP A 565 -7.49 9.21 -17.21
N MET A 566 -6.42 9.79 -17.77
CA MET A 566 -5.12 9.13 -17.90
C MET A 566 -4.51 8.74 -16.57
N PRO A 567 -4.49 9.58 -15.51
CA PRO A 567 -4.03 9.18 -14.18
C PRO A 567 -4.69 7.91 -13.69
N ARG A 568 -6.01 7.80 -13.84
CA ARG A 568 -6.79 6.63 -13.44
C ARG A 568 -6.48 5.39 -14.27
N LEU A 569 -6.30 5.55 -15.57
CA LEU A 569 -5.88 4.46 -16.46
C LEU A 569 -4.49 3.97 -16.14
N CYS A 570 -3.54 4.88 -15.96
CA CYS A 570 -2.18 4.53 -15.59
C CYS A 570 -2.15 3.80 -14.24
N CYS A 571 -2.88 4.27 -13.23
CA CYS A 571 -2.95 3.61 -11.93
C CYS A 571 -3.42 2.14 -12.05
N ALA A 572 -4.38 1.85 -12.95
CA ALA A 572 -4.91 0.51 -13.14
C ALA A 572 -4.04 -0.38 -14.05
N LEU A 573 -3.39 0.18 -15.07
CA LEU A 573 -2.81 -0.58 -16.19
C LEU A 573 -1.29 -0.48 -16.31
N SER A 574 -0.63 0.53 -15.71
CA SER A 574 0.84 0.66 -15.71
C SER A 574 1.55 -0.62 -15.29
N PRO A 575 1.14 -1.35 -14.24
CA PRO A 575 1.81 -2.59 -13.87
C PRO A 575 1.81 -3.62 -15.00
N HIS A 576 0.71 -3.68 -15.76
CA HIS A 576 0.61 -4.58 -16.90
C HIS A 576 1.47 -4.12 -18.09
N TRP A 577 1.49 -2.82 -18.38
CA TRP A 577 2.34 -2.26 -19.44
C TRP A 577 3.83 -2.44 -19.12
N SER A 578 4.24 -2.14 -17.87
CA SER A 578 5.61 -2.37 -17.41
C SER A 578 6.01 -3.86 -17.50
N ARG A 579 5.10 -4.79 -17.17
CA ARG A 579 5.35 -6.23 -17.34
C ARG A 579 5.58 -6.62 -18.79
N LEU A 580 4.81 -6.06 -19.71
CA LEU A 580 4.96 -6.28 -21.16
C LEU A 580 6.08 -5.44 -21.76
N HIS A 581 6.79 -4.64 -20.96
CA HIS A 581 7.81 -3.70 -21.43
C HIS A 581 7.31 -2.78 -22.58
N LEU A 582 6.04 -2.34 -22.47
CA LEU A 582 5.45 -1.41 -23.41
C LEU A 582 5.86 0.02 -23.07
N GLU A 583 6.23 0.80 -24.09
CA GLU A 583 6.21 2.27 -23.95
C GLU A 583 4.77 2.73 -23.70
N THR A 584 4.61 3.89 -23.04
CA THR A 584 3.27 4.43 -22.74
C THR A 584 2.40 4.44 -24.00
N PRO A 585 1.25 3.72 -24.01
CA PRO A 585 0.43 3.59 -25.20
C PRO A 585 -0.07 4.95 -25.70
N ARG A 586 -0.07 5.12 -27.02
CA ARG A 586 -0.59 6.36 -27.64
C ARG A 586 -2.11 6.40 -27.57
N LEU A 587 -2.65 7.48 -27.03
CA LEU A 587 -4.08 7.70 -26.96
C LEU A 587 -4.61 8.13 -28.34
N VAL A 588 -5.66 7.45 -28.81
CA VAL A 588 -6.33 7.72 -30.07
C VAL A 588 -7.80 8.00 -29.81
N ALA A 589 -8.23 9.22 -30.12
CA ALA A 589 -9.63 9.65 -30.05
C ALA A 589 -10.00 10.31 -31.38
N GLY A 590 -11.19 10.00 -31.91
CA GLY A 590 -11.63 10.49 -33.21
C GLY A 590 -10.98 9.80 -34.41
N ASP A 591 -11.06 10.40 -35.58
CA ASP A 591 -10.54 9.81 -36.80
C ASP A 591 -9.00 9.86 -36.83
N TYR A 592 -8.38 8.69 -36.97
CA TYR A 592 -6.93 8.51 -36.91
C TYR A 592 -6.50 7.38 -37.86
N THR A 593 -5.40 7.56 -38.56
CA THR A 593 -4.87 6.55 -39.49
C THR A 593 -3.34 6.50 -39.43
N THR A 594 -2.82 5.31 -39.18
CA THR A 594 -1.40 4.95 -39.25
C THR A 594 -1.23 3.64 -40.00
N PRO A 595 -0.03 3.24 -40.43
CA PRO A 595 0.17 1.95 -41.11
C PRO A 595 -0.31 0.73 -40.35
N GLY A 596 -0.43 0.79 -39.02
CA GLY A 596 -0.85 -0.34 -38.19
C GLY A 596 -2.27 -0.26 -37.68
N LEU A 597 -2.87 0.94 -37.58
CA LEU A 597 -4.19 1.15 -37.02
C LEU A 597 -4.94 2.24 -37.76
N SER A 598 -6.20 1.98 -38.05
CA SER A 598 -7.11 2.96 -38.64
C SER A 598 -8.39 3.06 -37.79
N MET A 599 -8.76 4.26 -37.42
CA MET A 599 -10.01 4.57 -36.72
C MET A 599 -10.78 5.62 -37.51
N ARG A 600 -12.03 5.31 -37.89
CA ARG A 600 -12.93 6.21 -38.58
C ARG A 600 -14.36 6.00 -38.08
N ASN A 601 -15.04 7.07 -37.73
CA ASN A 601 -16.41 7.03 -37.21
C ASN A 601 -16.56 6.00 -36.06
N GLN A 602 -15.64 5.99 -35.10
CA GLN A 602 -15.60 5.03 -33.98
C GLN A 602 -15.46 3.54 -34.38
N ILE A 603 -15.08 3.26 -35.64
CA ILE A 603 -14.73 1.90 -36.09
C ILE A 603 -13.21 1.82 -36.17
N VAL A 604 -12.64 1.01 -35.29
CA VAL A 604 -11.21 0.70 -35.25
C VAL A 604 -10.94 -0.52 -36.12
N SER A 605 -10.04 -0.37 -37.07
CA SER A 605 -9.53 -1.48 -37.88
C SER A 605 -8.06 -1.73 -37.50
N TYR A 606 -7.80 -2.93 -36.98
CA TYR A 606 -6.48 -3.32 -36.51
C TYR A 606 -6.24 -4.81 -36.81
N ALA A 607 -5.11 -5.12 -37.46
CA ALA A 607 -4.71 -6.50 -37.79
C ALA A 607 -5.83 -7.36 -38.42
N GLY A 608 -6.59 -6.79 -39.35
CA GLY A 608 -7.70 -7.46 -40.03
C GLY A 608 -8.99 -7.57 -39.22
N LYS A 609 -9.00 -7.13 -37.95
CA LYS A 609 -10.16 -7.08 -37.09
C LYS A 609 -10.81 -5.70 -37.08
N ARG A 610 -12.14 -5.67 -37.02
CA ARG A 610 -12.95 -4.45 -36.91
C ARG A 610 -13.67 -4.39 -35.57
N ILE A 611 -13.47 -3.29 -34.85
CA ILE A 611 -14.07 -3.04 -33.55
C ILE A 611 -14.90 -1.78 -33.66
N CYS A 612 -16.20 -1.86 -33.39
CA CYS A 612 -17.05 -0.68 -33.29
C CYS A 612 -17.14 -0.22 -31.83
N LEU A 613 -16.71 1.01 -31.53
CA LEU A 613 -16.81 1.64 -30.21
C LEU A 613 -18.16 2.35 -30.13
N LEU A 614 -19.05 1.85 -29.28
CA LEU A 614 -20.41 2.38 -29.14
C LEU A 614 -20.55 3.12 -27.80
N SER A 615 -20.37 4.44 -27.83
CA SER A 615 -20.44 5.33 -26.66
C SER A 615 -21.58 6.33 -26.70
N ASP A 616 -22.33 6.36 -27.81
CA ASP A 616 -23.44 7.28 -28.05
C ASP A 616 -24.55 6.65 -28.92
N ASN A 617 -25.58 7.43 -29.24
CA ASN A 617 -26.71 6.98 -30.02
C ASN A 617 -26.62 7.28 -31.54
N ARG A 618 -25.42 7.61 -32.08
CA ARG A 618 -25.22 8.01 -33.48
C ARG A 618 -25.64 6.96 -34.50
N TRP A 619 -25.60 5.68 -34.14
CA TRP A 619 -26.00 4.55 -34.99
C TRP A 619 -27.46 4.12 -34.80
N ARG A 620 -28.17 4.71 -33.85
CA ARG A 620 -29.58 4.39 -33.57
C ARG A 620 -30.46 4.83 -34.70
N ASN A 621 -31.50 4.05 -35.03
CA ASN A 621 -32.48 4.34 -36.06
C ASN A 621 -31.89 4.52 -37.49
N LYS A 622 -30.70 3.94 -37.72
CA LYS A 622 -30.12 3.90 -39.07
C LYS A 622 -30.25 2.49 -39.63
N ASN A 623 -30.44 2.38 -40.93
CA ASN A 623 -30.54 1.11 -41.66
C ASN A 623 -29.55 1.10 -42.82
N SER A 624 -29.01 -0.06 -43.15
CA SER A 624 -28.14 -0.26 -44.29
C SER A 624 -28.59 -1.45 -45.13
N SER A 625 -28.54 -1.32 -46.45
CA SER A 625 -28.80 -2.43 -47.37
C SER A 625 -27.74 -3.52 -47.33
N ARG A 626 -26.55 -3.21 -46.82
CA ARG A 626 -25.44 -4.16 -46.59
C ARG A 626 -24.88 -3.93 -45.21
N PRO A 627 -25.15 -4.81 -44.24
CA PRO A 627 -24.56 -4.72 -42.90
C PRO A 627 -23.03 -4.80 -42.94
N LEU A 628 -22.38 -3.90 -42.18
CA LEU A 628 -20.93 -3.91 -42.03
C LEU A 628 -20.54 -5.07 -41.11
N SER A 629 -19.62 -5.93 -41.52
CA SER A 629 -19.06 -6.97 -40.68
C SER A 629 -18.12 -6.37 -39.64
N VAL A 630 -18.45 -6.58 -38.35
CA VAL A 630 -17.69 -6.10 -37.18
C VAL A 630 -17.39 -7.31 -36.30
N ASP A 631 -16.10 -7.57 -36.05
CA ASP A 631 -15.71 -8.69 -35.19
C ASP A 631 -16.14 -8.45 -33.74
N TYR A 632 -15.97 -7.21 -33.23
CA TYR A 632 -16.29 -6.85 -31.85
C TYR A 632 -17.11 -5.56 -31.80
N LEU A 633 -18.26 -5.60 -31.13
CA LEU A 633 -19.02 -4.42 -30.77
C LEU A 633 -18.78 -4.08 -29.31
N TYR A 634 -18.02 -3.02 -29.04
CA TYR A 634 -17.69 -2.57 -27.69
C TYR A 634 -18.69 -1.49 -27.24
N VAL A 635 -19.53 -1.83 -26.27
CA VAL A 635 -20.62 -0.95 -25.80
C VAL A 635 -20.23 -0.35 -24.45
N SER A 636 -20.21 0.99 -24.38
CA SER A 636 -19.87 1.76 -23.17
C SER A 636 -20.99 2.70 -22.77
N LYS A 637 -20.81 3.39 -21.64
CA LYS A 637 -21.78 4.38 -21.13
C LYS A 637 -22.05 5.46 -22.18
N GLY A 638 -23.34 5.76 -22.40
CA GLY A 638 -23.85 6.75 -23.37
C GLY A 638 -24.77 6.14 -24.42
N TYR A 639 -24.57 4.86 -24.76
CA TYR A 639 -25.53 4.14 -25.61
C TYR A 639 -26.79 3.74 -24.82
N GLN A 640 -27.95 4.05 -25.36
CA GLN A 640 -29.26 3.83 -24.72
C GLN A 640 -30.19 2.87 -25.51
N GLY A 641 -29.73 2.35 -26.65
CA GLY A 641 -30.48 1.42 -27.50
C GLY A 641 -30.36 -0.05 -27.07
N GLY A 642 -30.96 -0.93 -27.86
CA GLY A 642 -30.80 -2.39 -27.82
C GLY A 642 -29.87 -2.88 -28.94
N VAL A 643 -29.40 -4.12 -28.83
CA VAL A 643 -28.57 -4.74 -29.89
C VAL A 643 -29.37 -5.02 -31.14
N GLU A 644 -30.66 -5.31 -31.01
CA GLU A 644 -31.56 -5.59 -32.11
C GLU A 644 -31.62 -4.45 -33.14
N GLU A 645 -31.65 -3.18 -32.67
CA GLU A 645 -31.62 -1.99 -33.52
C GLU A 645 -30.36 -1.90 -34.40
N LEU A 646 -29.26 -2.57 -34.00
CA LEU A 646 -27.96 -2.52 -34.66
C LEU A 646 -27.75 -3.69 -35.66
N THR A 647 -28.60 -4.71 -35.63
CA THR A 647 -28.47 -5.89 -36.53
C THR A 647 -28.67 -5.54 -38.00
N SER A 648 -29.43 -4.47 -38.29
CA SER A 648 -29.59 -3.94 -39.64
C SER A 648 -28.36 -3.21 -40.17
N LEU A 649 -27.47 -2.73 -39.29
CA LEU A 649 -26.25 -1.98 -39.64
C LEU A 649 -25.02 -2.83 -39.59
N PHE A 650 -24.93 -3.74 -38.57
CA PHE A 650 -23.73 -4.50 -38.28
C PHE A 650 -24.03 -6.01 -38.24
N SER A 651 -23.16 -6.78 -38.89
CA SER A 651 -23.01 -8.22 -38.64
C SER A 651 -21.96 -8.41 -37.58
N MET A 652 -22.37 -8.74 -36.37
CA MET A 652 -21.55 -8.73 -35.16
C MET A 652 -21.04 -10.12 -34.82
N GLY A 653 -19.72 -10.25 -34.60
CA GLY A 653 -19.11 -11.51 -34.15
C GLY A 653 -19.28 -11.71 -32.63
N MET A 654 -19.05 -10.66 -31.84
CA MET A 654 -19.18 -10.67 -30.37
C MET A 654 -19.51 -9.27 -29.84
N VAL A 655 -20.35 -9.20 -28.82
CA VAL A 655 -20.64 -7.95 -28.09
C VAL A 655 -19.87 -7.91 -26.78
N VAL A 656 -19.07 -6.86 -26.57
CA VAL A 656 -18.29 -6.64 -25.33
C VAL A 656 -18.92 -5.48 -24.56
N LEU A 657 -19.42 -5.75 -23.36
CA LEU A 657 -20.09 -4.79 -22.51
C LEU A 657 -19.12 -4.23 -21.48
N ASP A 658 -18.89 -2.92 -21.52
CA ASP A 658 -17.97 -2.22 -20.62
C ASP A 658 -18.53 -2.10 -19.20
N ALA A 659 -17.64 -2.03 -18.22
CA ALA A 659 -17.96 -1.86 -16.80
C ALA A 659 -18.57 -0.47 -16.46
N SER A 660 -18.55 0.48 -17.38
CA SER A 660 -19.19 1.80 -17.23
C SER A 660 -20.71 1.77 -17.41
N LEU A 661 -21.26 0.70 -18.02
CA LEU A 661 -22.70 0.53 -18.20
C LEU A 661 -23.38 0.23 -16.85
N SER A 662 -24.58 0.79 -16.64
CA SER A 662 -25.40 0.43 -15.49
C SER A 662 -25.90 -1.02 -15.59
N ASP A 663 -26.16 -1.66 -14.43
CA ASP A 663 -26.68 -3.03 -14.37
C ASP A 663 -27.94 -3.23 -15.22
N TYR A 664 -28.80 -2.22 -15.30
CA TYR A 664 -29.99 -2.24 -16.14
C TYR A 664 -29.64 -2.41 -17.62
N TYR A 665 -28.71 -1.59 -18.15
CA TYR A 665 -28.31 -1.68 -19.56
C TYR A 665 -27.46 -2.92 -19.84
N GLN A 666 -26.62 -3.34 -18.92
CA GLN A 666 -25.89 -4.61 -19.05
C GLN A 666 -26.86 -5.79 -19.22
N ASN A 667 -27.85 -5.90 -18.33
CA ASN A 667 -28.83 -6.96 -18.39
C ASN A 667 -29.72 -6.89 -19.64
N LYS A 668 -30.17 -5.67 -20.03
CA LYS A 668 -30.95 -5.45 -21.24
C LYS A 668 -30.23 -5.94 -22.48
N ILE A 669 -28.98 -5.48 -22.67
CA ILE A 669 -28.20 -5.81 -23.85
C ILE A 669 -27.80 -7.31 -23.84
N ALA A 670 -27.49 -7.87 -22.68
CA ALA A 670 -27.20 -9.30 -22.53
C ALA A 670 -28.39 -10.17 -22.93
N ASN A 671 -29.63 -9.80 -22.50
CA ASN A 671 -30.86 -10.48 -22.89
C ASN A 671 -31.11 -10.38 -24.39
N ASP A 672 -30.86 -9.23 -25.01
CA ASP A 672 -30.95 -9.07 -26.46
C ASP A 672 -29.98 -9.98 -27.18
N CYS A 673 -28.71 -10.06 -26.70
CA CYS A 673 -27.70 -10.95 -27.27
C CYS A 673 -28.12 -12.43 -27.19
N VAL A 674 -28.64 -12.86 -26.03
CA VAL A 674 -29.15 -14.24 -25.86
C VAL A 674 -30.27 -14.53 -26.86
N ARG A 675 -31.25 -13.61 -27.00
CA ARG A 675 -32.37 -13.76 -27.94
C ARG A 675 -31.94 -13.82 -29.41
N LEU A 676 -30.89 -13.05 -29.75
CA LEU A 676 -30.35 -12.99 -31.12
C LEU A 676 -29.30 -14.05 -31.42
N GLY A 677 -28.89 -14.86 -30.42
CA GLY A 677 -27.83 -15.86 -30.57
C GLY A 677 -26.43 -15.26 -30.76
N ILE A 678 -26.19 -14.01 -30.35
CA ILE A 678 -24.93 -13.31 -30.50
C ILE A 678 -24.07 -13.56 -29.25
N PRO A 679 -22.81 -14.01 -29.37
CA PRO A 679 -21.91 -14.14 -28.25
C PRO A 679 -21.68 -12.78 -27.56
N TYR A 680 -21.73 -12.74 -26.23
CA TYR A 680 -21.47 -11.51 -25.47
C TYR A 680 -20.53 -11.74 -24.28
N LEU A 681 -19.91 -10.68 -23.82
CA LEU A 681 -18.99 -10.65 -22.70
C LEU A 681 -19.25 -9.46 -21.79
N LEU A 682 -19.38 -9.70 -20.49
CA LEU A 682 -19.52 -8.67 -19.46
C LEU A 682 -18.15 -8.44 -18.82
N LEU A 683 -17.51 -7.29 -19.07
CA LEU A 683 -16.22 -6.94 -18.43
C LEU A 683 -16.39 -6.73 -16.93
N SER A 684 -17.56 -6.29 -16.46
CA SER A 684 -17.86 -6.14 -15.03
C SER A 684 -17.79 -7.44 -14.23
N GLN A 685 -17.99 -8.60 -14.89
CA GLN A 685 -17.95 -9.93 -14.26
C GLN A 685 -16.66 -10.68 -14.56
N LYS A 686 -16.18 -10.63 -15.80
CA LYS A 686 -14.99 -11.36 -16.25
C LYS A 686 -13.69 -10.60 -15.99
N GLY A 687 -13.76 -9.28 -15.85
CA GLY A 687 -12.58 -8.42 -15.87
C GLY A 687 -12.14 -8.09 -17.30
N SER A 688 -10.85 -7.99 -17.53
CA SER A 688 -10.32 -7.73 -18.87
C SER A 688 -10.45 -8.94 -19.80
N TYR A 689 -10.51 -8.66 -21.12
CA TYR A 689 -10.50 -9.70 -22.15
C TYR A 689 -9.41 -9.40 -23.18
N ARG A 690 -8.57 -10.39 -23.45
CA ARG A 690 -7.46 -10.27 -24.40
C ARG A 690 -7.59 -11.27 -25.53
N ILE A 691 -7.25 -10.82 -26.72
CA ILE A 691 -7.24 -11.60 -27.96
C ILE A 691 -5.83 -11.52 -28.53
N LEU A 692 -5.18 -12.64 -28.71
CA LEU A 692 -3.92 -12.76 -29.44
C LEU A 692 -4.26 -12.94 -30.92
N LEU A 693 -3.57 -12.22 -31.80
CA LEU A 693 -3.79 -12.21 -33.24
C LEU A 693 -2.64 -12.87 -33.98
#